data_78429b61c03879258e2a63b7e027ee56
#
_entry.id   78429b61c03879258e2a63b7e027ee56
#
_cell.length_a   1.000
_cell.length_b   1.000
_cell.length_c   1.000
_cell.angle_alpha   90.00
_cell.angle_beta   90.00
_cell.angle_gamma   90.00
#
_symmetry.space_group_name_H-M   'P 1'
#
loop_
_entity.id
_entity.type
_entity.pdbx_description
1 polymer ?
#
loop_
_entity_poly.entity_id
_entity_poly.type
_entity_poly.pdbx_seq_one_letter_code
_entity_poly.pdbx_strand_id
1 'polypeptide(L)'
;MESIDEAQTDDRLCRSLPMDVIYRGLDRFELRHFPEVRPSEDHTVLYNLPIDPRGAEPPAPRRSYSKWDANYVRLPCSHRSQYPVEQDDGSTALESRWELVQNALLQPIHTSRQLEAAILSYNTKYANSWKFKSLHKLFEEELEEDESAAFFEHTLPKMIQLALSLPELVPGAIPLLKQGCNKSISLTQQQVACLLANAFLCTFPRRNTQKKKSEYSLFPDINFNRLFQSTGQCVIEKIKCVCNYFRRVCARMPTGVLTFKRRYINPKQIVDWSKCNAIIARDVVPLHVTSEGTIEDQGKGLLQVDFANKYVGGGVLGHGCVQEEIRFVINPELLVSRLFTEALKPHEALVMMGSEQFSEYSGYASSFTFAGDFHDETPRDCSARRECYVVAIDALHFVQGSHQYREELMLRELNKAYVGFYHPLSSPAPGVATGNWGCGAFGGDANLKALLQLMVCCVLNRPIVYYTFGDRELRDRIAAMYTFLVDNKVKVSDIWRSLRDFRKHNLGASKLYAYIYQDFYDRQNNKMSCFHLRSPKRKDKSPEVMHDQMTVSSDQLDDEKLANLMRDLVDTDDEPQSVEKPCTSISLAANDSRNLEANHPPDEVVVTPSPKKCGRMSLIAELDRSYYSIGPGPAKKLCPSTSPCSMSLNGNEPPREEIRIQIEDDEELTPEELPRDECVVEGEIRAEESPEEFVDGTPPKEVRKKSYSGCSANRKISDYFAKTGK
;
A
#
# COMPACT_ATOMS: atom_id res chain seq x y z
N MET A 1 32.66 -34.01 14.57
CA MET A 1 32.01 -34.57 13.37
C MET A 1 30.58 -34.94 13.74
N GLU A 2 29.82 -34.00 14.30
CA GLU A 2 28.43 -34.17 14.79
C GLU A 2 27.82 -32.76 14.93
N SER A 3 27.60 -32.04 13.85
CA SER A 3 26.86 -30.76 13.88
C SER A 3 26.28 -30.33 12.54
N ILE A 4 26.10 -31.26 11.59
CA ILE A 4 25.54 -30.95 10.25
C ILE A 4 24.15 -31.57 10.03
N ASP A 5 23.69 -32.47 10.92
CA ASP A 5 22.42 -33.19 10.72
C ASP A 5 21.21 -32.57 11.41
N GLU A 6 21.33 -31.62 12.34
CA GLU A 6 20.17 -31.03 13.04
C GLU A 6 19.40 -30.02 12.18
N ALA A 7 20.04 -29.35 11.23
CA ALA A 7 19.35 -28.35 10.38
C ALA A 7 18.52 -29.01 9.25
N GLN A 8 18.83 -30.27 8.85
CA GLN A 8 18.10 -30.97 7.79
C GLN A 8 16.92 -31.81 8.29
N THR A 9 16.78 -32.03 9.59
CA THR A 9 15.69 -32.84 10.14
C THR A 9 14.41 -32.06 10.40
N ASP A 10 14.48 -30.72 10.51
CA ASP A 10 13.31 -29.86 10.82
C ASP A 10 12.43 -29.62 9.58
N ASP A 11 12.99 -29.70 8.38
CA ASP A 11 12.27 -29.50 7.12
C ASP A 11 11.43 -30.73 6.68
N ARG A 12 11.68 -31.90 7.25
CA ARG A 12 10.94 -33.14 6.95
C ARG A 12 9.60 -33.26 7.67
N LEU A 13 9.37 -32.47 8.70
CA LEU A 13 8.10 -32.41 9.45
C LEU A 13 7.07 -31.48 8.79
N CYS A 14 7.51 -30.50 8.03
CA CYS A 14 6.62 -29.62 7.32
C CYS A 14 6.16 -30.28 6.01
N ARG A 15 4.90 -30.72 5.95
CA ARG A 15 4.29 -31.30 4.73
C ARG A 15 3.87 -30.22 3.72
N SER A 16 4.63 -29.14 3.66
CA SER A 16 4.49 -28.07 2.65
C SER A 16 4.90 -28.57 1.27
N LEU A 17 4.20 -28.16 0.22
CA LEU A 17 4.56 -28.50 -1.12
C LEU A 17 5.78 -27.68 -1.60
N PRO A 18 6.70 -28.25 -2.41
CA PRO A 18 7.83 -27.49 -2.93
C PRO A 18 7.40 -26.40 -3.89
N MET A 19 8.24 -25.38 -4.10
CA MET A 19 7.96 -24.23 -4.95
C MET A 19 7.71 -24.62 -6.43
N ASP A 20 8.32 -25.68 -6.92
CA ASP A 20 8.07 -26.18 -8.29
C ASP A 20 6.60 -26.51 -8.54
N VAL A 21 5.92 -27.06 -7.52
CA VAL A 21 4.46 -27.30 -7.59
C VAL A 21 3.67 -26.00 -7.61
N ILE A 22 4.14 -24.96 -6.93
CA ILE A 22 3.54 -23.63 -6.95
C ILE A 22 3.64 -22.99 -8.33
N TYR A 23 4.80 -23.13 -8.98
CA TYR A 23 5.02 -22.68 -10.36
C TYR A 23 4.47 -23.67 -11.41
N ARG A 24 3.80 -24.76 -10.98
CA ARG A 24 3.21 -25.78 -11.87
C ARG A 24 4.24 -26.46 -12.78
N GLY A 25 5.48 -26.60 -12.33
CA GLY A 25 6.60 -27.16 -13.11
C GLY A 25 7.09 -26.25 -14.23
N LEU A 26 6.70 -24.97 -14.23
CA LEU A 26 7.10 -23.94 -15.18
C LEU A 26 8.14 -23.01 -14.58
N ASP A 27 8.81 -22.21 -15.40
CA ASP A 27 9.66 -21.13 -14.93
C ASP A 27 8.85 -20.03 -14.26
N ARG A 28 9.50 -19.28 -13.33
CA ARG A 28 8.86 -18.27 -12.48
C ARG A 28 8.03 -17.23 -13.24
N PHE A 29 8.42 -16.91 -14.48
CA PHE A 29 7.82 -15.83 -15.28
C PHE A 29 7.07 -16.34 -16.51
N GLU A 30 6.80 -17.65 -16.60
CA GLU A 30 6.14 -18.23 -17.77
C GLU A 30 4.63 -18.04 -17.76
N LEU A 31 4.02 -17.96 -16.57
CA LEU A 31 2.58 -17.72 -16.43
C LEU A 31 2.24 -16.23 -16.48
N ARG A 32 1.32 -15.85 -17.38
CA ARG A 32 0.88 -14.46 -17.53
C ARG A 32 -0.11 -14.06 -16.45
N HIS A 33 0.15 -12.93 -15.77
CA HIS A 33 -0.75 -12.33 -14.81
C HIS A 33 -1.83 -11.45 -15.44
N PHE A 34 -1.47 -10.70 -16.47
CA PHE A 34 -2.33 -9.68 -17.07
C PHE A 34 -2.12 -9.60 -18.57
N PRO A 35 -3.15 -9.15 -19.34
CA PRO A 35 -3.04 -8.95 -20.78
C PRO A 35 -2.08 -7.80 -21.12
N GLU A 36 -1.72 -7.73 -22.39
CA GLU A 36 -0.98 -6.61 -22.98
C GLU A 36 -1.68 -5.27 -22.69
N VAL A 37 -0.87 -4.20 -22.65
CA VAL A 37 -1.38 -2.83 -22.52
C VAL A 37 -2.03 -2.42 -23.83
N ARG A 38 -3.34 -2.16 -23.75
CA ARG A 38 -4.14 -1.62 -24.89
C ARG A 38 -5.03 -0.51 -24.37
N PRO A 39 -5.07 0.66 -25.06
CA PRO A 39 -5.99 1.73 -24.71
C PRO A 39 -7.44 1.28 -24.88
N SER A 40 -8.29 1.66 -23.92
CA SER A 40 -9.74 1.46 -23.99
C SER A 40 -10.45 2.54 -23.16
N GLU A 41 -11.77 2.50 -23.09
CA GLU A 41 -12.55 3.39 -22.21
C GLU A 41 -12.16 3.24 -20.73
N ASP A 42 -11.78 2.02 -20.34
CA ASP A 42 -11.37 1.71 -18.99
C ASP A 42 -9.84 1.67 -18.80
N HIS A 43 -9.05 1.93 -19.85
CA HIS A 43 -7.60 1.90 -19.79
C HIS A 43 -6.96 3.11 -20.46
N THR A 44 -6.55 4.08 -19.66
CA THR A 44 -5.80 5.26 -20.13
C THR A 44 -4.31 4.93 -20.24
N VAL A 45 -3.76 5.09 -21.44
CA VAL A 45 -2.32 4.90 -21.72
C VAL A 45 -1.73 6.28 -22.05
N LEU A 46 -0.74 6.72 -21.27
CA LEU A 46 -0.16 8.07 -21.35
C LEU A 46 1.10 8.17 -22.21
N TYR A 47 1.40 7.13 -22.95
CA TYR A 47 2.51 7.07 -23.91
C TYR A 47 2.04 6.50 -25.26
N ASN A 48 2.83 6.70 -26.32
CA ASN A 48 2.53 6.20 -27.64
C ASN A 48 2.77 4.70 -27.75
N LEU A 49 1.92 4.02 -28.52
CA LEU A 49 2.03 2.60 -28.88
C LEU A 49 2.21 2.49 -30.40
N PRO A 50 2.86 1.44 -30.92
CA PRO A 50 3.51 0.35 -30.17
C PRO A 50 4.82 0.77 -29.49
N ILE A 51 5.26 0.01 -28.52
CA ILE A 51 6.55 0.19 -27.86
C ILE A 51 7.50 -1.00 -28.19
N ASP A 52 8.79 -0.72 -28.19
CA ASP A 52 9.81 -1.75 -28.17
C ASP A 52 10.14 -2.12 -26.71
N PRO A 53 9.82 -3.34 -26.23
CA PRO A 53 10.12 -3.74 -24.85
C PRO A 53 11.62 -3.74 -24.51
N ARG A 54 12.49 -3.74 -25.54
CA ARG A 54 13.95 -3.70 -25.41
C ARG A 54 14.53 -2.34 -25.81
N GLY A 55 13.66 -1.36 -26.08
CA GLY A 55 14.07 -0.01 -26.46
C GLY A 55 15.04 0.63 -25.49
N ALA A 56 16.04 1.33 -26.03
CA ALA A 56 17.07 2.02 -25.24
C ALA A 56 16.54 3.35 -24.62
N GLU A 57 15.44 3.86 -25.15
CA GLU A 57 14.82 5.12 -24.70
C GLU A 57 13.42 4.89 -24.15
N PRO A 58 12.96 5.74 -23.18
CA PRO A 58 11.60 5.68 -22.70
C PRO A 58 10.57 5.92 -23.83
N PRO A 59 9.42 5.21 -23.83
CA PRO A 59 8.37 5.44 -24.81
C PRO A 59 7.91 6.91 -24.80
N ALA A 60 7.72 7.50 -25.99
CA ALA A 60 7.35 8.90 -26.15
C ALA A 60 5.97 9.19 -25.51
N PRO A 61 5.80 10.34 -24.82
CA PRO A 61 4.55 10.74 -24.21
C PRO A 61 3.42 10.90 -25.25
N ARG A 62 2.22 10.44 -24.90
CA ARG A 62 1.03 10.61 -25.72
C ARG A 62 0.38 11.96 -25.43
N ARG A 63 0.28 12.80 -26.45
CA ARG A 63 -0.43 14.07 -26.34
C ARG A 63 -1.94 13.82 -26.19
N SER A 64 -2.57 14.49 -25.26
CA SER A 64 -4.01 14.56 -25.08
C SER A 64 -4.40 15.91 -24.49
N TYR A 65 -5.70 16.21 -24.49
CA TYR A 65 -6.18 17.47 -23.92
C TYR A 65 -5.98 17.51 -22.40
N SER A 66 -5.54 18.65 -21.88
CA SER A 66 -5.53 18.94 -20.46
C SER A 66 -6.97 19.03 -19.93
N LYS A 67 -7.25 18.38 -18.79
CA LYS A 67 -8.54 18.42 -18.10
C LYS A 67 -8.35 18.86 -16.65
N TRP A 68 -9.19 19.78 -16.21
CA TRP A 68 -9.19 20.30 -14.86
C TRP A 68 -10.60 20.18 -14.25
N ASP A 69 -11.00 18.96 -13.95
CA ASP A 69 -12.27 18.67 -13.29
C ASP A 69 -12.08 17.63 -12.16
N ALA A 70 -13.16 17.27 -11.49
CA ALA A 70 -13.13 16.36 -10.36
C ALA A 70 -12.80 14.88 -10.72
N ASN A 71 -12.64 14.55 -12.02
CA ASN A 71 -12.34 13.19 -12.48
C ASN A 71 -10.86 12.99 -12.82
N TYR A 72 -10.07 14.07 -12.79
CA TYR A 72 -8.67 14.06 -13.20
C TYR A 72 -7.78 14.69 -12.14
N VAL A 73 -6.50 14.30 -12.13
CA VAL A 73 -5.48 14.90 -11.29
C VAL A 73 -5.33 16.39 -11.62
N ARG A 74 -5.31 17.23 -10.58
CA ARG A 74 -4.98 18.65 -10.69
C ARG A 74 -3.47 18.82 -10.82
N LEU A 75 -2.97 18.94 -12.05
CA LEU A 75 -1.53 19.15 -12.30
C LEU A 75 -1.10 20.58 -11.94
N PRO A 76 0.09 20.79 -11.33
CA PRO A 76 0.57 22.12 -10.98
C PRO A 76 0.81 23.02 -12.20
N CYS A 77 1.16 22.42 -13.34
CA CYS A 77 1.42 23.13 -14.61
C CYS A 77 0.15 23.48 -15.41
N SER A 78 -1.06 23.13 -14.93
CA SER A 78 -2.29 23.52 -15.62
C SER A 78 -2.49 25.03 -15.52
N HIS A 79 -2.92 25.68 -16.62
CA HIS A 79 -3.28 27.10 -16.64
C HIS A 79 -4.37 27.49 -15.64
N ARG A 80 -5.17 26.53 -15.16
CA ARG A 80 -6.17 26.71 -14.09
C ARG A 80 -5.60 26.54 -12.69
N SER A 81 -4.33 26.16 -12.54
CA SER A 81 -3.66 26.06 -11.24
C SER A 81 -3.16 27.43 -10.81
N GLN A 82 -4.03 28.20 -10.15
CA GLN A 82 -3.74 29.54 -9.66
C GLN A 82 -3.41 29.50 -8.16
N TYR A 83 -2.57 30.43 -7.72
CA TYR A 83 -2.15 30.57 -6.33
C TYR A 83 -2.31 32.04 -5.88
N PRO A 84 -2.93 32.30 -4.72
CA PRO A 84 -3.08 33.65 -4.22
C PRO A 84 -1.74 34.17 -3.67
N VAL A 85 -1.29 35.31 -4.18
CA VAL A 85 -0.08 36.03 -3.75
C VAL A 85 -0.48 37.39 -3.24
N GLU A 86 0.00 37.75 -2.06
CA GLU A 86 -0.20 39.09 -1.48
C GLU A 86 0.74 40.07 -2.18
N GLN A 87 0.20 41.17 -2.67
CA GLN A 87 0.90 42.23 -3.38
C GLN A 87 1.39 43.29 -2.37
N ASP A 88 2.32 44.15 -2.77
CA ASP A 88 2.91 45.22 -1.94
C ASP A 88 1.86 46.22 -1.43
N ASP A 89 0.73 46.36 -2.14
CA ASP A 89 -0.39 47.22 -1.75
C ASP A 89 -1.39 46.53 -0.78
N GLY A 90 -1.10 45.29 -0.34
CA GLY A 90 -1.96 44.50 0.54
C GLY A 90 -3.12 43.80 -0.18
N SER A 91 -3.24 43.96 -1.51
CA SER A 91 -4.21 43.23 -2.30
C SER A 91 -3.75 41.78 -2.57
N THR A 92 -4.66 40.88 -2.91
CA THR A 92 -4.33 39.50 -3.28
C THR A 92 -4.54 39.32 -4.79
N ALA A 93 -3.47 39.01 -5.52
CA ALA A 93 -3.54 38.63 -6.92
C ALA A 93 -3.50 37.11 -7.06
N LEU A 94 -4.11 36.60 -8.14
CA LEU A 94 -3.99 35.18 -8.51
C LEU A 94 -2.89 35.04 -9.57
N GLU A 95 -1.84 34.34 -9.20
CA GLU A 95 -0.71 34.07 -10.08
C GLU A 95 -0.67 32.60 -10.52
N SER A 96 -0.02 32.33 -11.66
CA SER A 96 0.19 30.96 -12.11
C SER A 96 1.03 30.20 -11.08
N ARG A 97 0.47 29.14 -10.49
CA ARG A 97 1.22 28.27 -9.57
C ARG A 97 2.48 27.72 -10.23
N TRP A 98 2.42 27.43 -11.54
CA TRP A 98 3.55 26.86 -12.25
C TRP A 98 4.70 27.84 -12.39
N GLU A 99 4.41 29.10 -12.65
CA GLU A 99 5.42 30.16 -12.71
C GLU A 99 6.11 30.36 -11.35
N LEU A 100 5.34 30.36 -10.27
CA LEU A 100 5.89 30.42 -8.92
C LEU A 100 6.82 29.22 -8.63
N VAL A 101 6.41 28.00 -9.02
CA VAL A 101 7.24 26.79 -8.87
C VAL A 101 8.52 26.90 -9.70
N GLN A 102 8.42 27.32 -10.97
CA GLN A 102 9.58 27.50 -11.86
C GLN A 102 10.56 28.56 -11.29
N ASN A 103 10.04 29.72 -10.90
CA ASN A 103 10.87 30.80 -10.34
C ASN A 103 11.63 30.37 -9.08
N ALA A 104 10.99 29.58 -8.21
CA ALA A 104 11.61 29.09 -6.98
C ALA A 104 12.67 28.01 -7.24
N LEU A 105 12.36 27.04 -8.14
CA LEU A 105 13.22 25.88 -8.36
C LEU A 105 14.40 26.16 -9.32
N LEU A 106 14.32 27.23 -10.13
CA LEU A 106 15.43 27.66 -11.00
C LEU A 106 16.50 28.46 -10.25
N GLN A 107 16.24 28.84 -8.99
CA GLN A 107 17.29 29.43 -8.15
C GLN A 107 18.28 28.35 -7.68
N PRO A 108 19.54 28.71 -7.45
CA PRO A 108 20.52 27.78 -6.88
C PRO A 108 20.08 27.26 -5.49
N ILE A 109 20.10 25.93 -5.30
CA ILE A 109 19.74 25.25 -4.05
C ILE A 109 20.88 24.32 -3.68
N HIS A 110 21.62 24.66 -2.63
CA HIS A 110 22.81 23.95 -2.17
C HIS A 110 22.65 23.31 -0.79
N THR A 111 21.56 23.57 -0.09
CA THR A 111 21.34 23.05 1.26
C THR A 111 19.88 22.62 1.45
N SER A 112 19.65 21.77 2.45
CA SER A 112 18.30 21.34 2.84
C SER A 112 17.41 22.51 3.26
N ARG A 113 18.01 23.57 3.84
CA ARG A 113 17.29 24.78 4.25
C ARG A 113 16.87 25.65 3.06
N GLN A 114 17.72 25.75 2.06
CA GLN A 114 17.37 26.43 0.80
C GLN A 114 16.26 25.65 0.07
N LEU A 115 16.29 24.31 0.09
CA LEU A 115 15.24 23.48 -0.47
C LEU A 115 13.91 23.67 0.27
N GLU A 116 13.92 23.72 1.62
CA GLU A 116 12.71 24.05 2.41
C GLU A 116 12.18 25.43 2.02
N ALA A 117 13.03 26.44 1.95
CA ALA A 117 12.65 27.81 1.58
C ALA A 117 12.01 27.86 0.17
N ALA A 118 12.60 27.18 -0.81
CA ALA A 118 12.06 27.09 -2.16
C ALA A 118 10.69 26.41 -2.16
N ILE A 119 10.50 25.29 -1.47
CA ILE A 119 9.20 24.59 -1.37
C ILE A 119 8.16 25.48 -0.67
N LEU A 120 8.54 26.21 0.36
CA LEU A 120 7.61 27.07 1.10
C LEU A 120 7.21 28.32 0.32
N SER A 121 8.02 28.83 -0.61
CA SER A 121 7.71 30.04 -1.41
C SER A 121 6.44 29.90 -2.26
N TYR A 122 6.15 28.70 -2.78
CA TYR A 122 4.90 28.40 -3.49
C TYR A 122 3.88 27.59 -2.62
N ASN A 123 4.13 27.49 -1.33
CA ASN A 123 3.28 26.90 -0.31
C ASN A 123 3.16 27.81 0.93
N THR A 124 3.15 29.13 0.76
CA THR A 124 3.23 30.17 1.80
C THR A 124 2.24 29.97 2.94
N LYS A 125 1.02 29.47 2.64
CA LYS A 125 0.01 29.13 3.64
C LYS A 125 0.53 28.19 4.74
N TYR A 126 1.53 27.38 4.45
CA TYR A 126 2.09 26.37 5.34
C TYR A 126 3.44 26.77 5.94
N ALA A 127 3.99 27.96 5.62
CA ALA A 127 5.32 28.41 6.05
C ALA A 127 5.52 28.38 7.58
N ASN A 128 4.47 28.64 8.35
CA ASN A 128 4.53 28.58 9.81
C ASN A 128 4.33 27.16 10.39
N SER A 129 3.78 26.22 9.62
CA SER A 129 3.40 24.89 10.10
C SER A 129 4.36 23.79 9.61
N TRP A 130 4.90 23.92 8.41
CA TRP A 130 5.83 22.93 7.90
C TRP A 130 7.25 23.22 8.41
N LYS A 131 7.89 22.20 8.96
CA LYS A 131 9.29 22.24 9.42
C LYS A 131 9.93 20.92 9.04
N PHE A 132 10.84 20.93 8.07
CA PHE A 132 11.39 19.73 7.45
C PHE A 132 12.52 19.09 8.28
N LYS A 133 12.22 18.78 9.55
CA LYS A 133 13.17 18.29 10.54
C LYS A 133 13.99 17.08 10.07
N SER A 134 13.33 16.07 9.49
CA SER A 134 14.04 14.86 9.03
C SER A 134 14.82 15.10 7.75
N LEU A 135 14.38 16.03 6.89
CA LEU A 135 15.16 16.42 5.72
C LEU A 135 16.47 17.09 6.15
N HIS A 136 16.38 18.04 7.11
CA HIS A 136 17.59 18.70 7.65
C HIS A 136 18.49 17.70 8.36
N LYS A 137 17.91 16.86 9.24
CA LYS A 137 18.68 15.84 9.96
C LYS A 137 19.44 14.92 9.00
N LEU A 138 18.81 14.48 7.91
CA LEU A 138 19.50 13.65 6.92
C LEU A 138 20.73 14.33 6.34
N PHE A 139 20.60 15.59 5.85
CA PHE A 139 21.66 16.27 5.11
C PHE A 139 22.66 17.02 6.00
N GLU A 140 22.32 17.33 7.24
CA GLU A 140 23.15 18.10 8.16
C GLU A 140 23.84 17.23 9.24
N GLU A 141 23.25 16.01 9.54
CA GLU A 141 23.72 15.19 10.67
C GLU A 141 24.02 13.73 10.29
N GLU A 142 23.29 13.12 9.32
CA GLU A 142 23.34 11.68 9.04
C GLU A 142 24.19 11.31 7.82
N LEU A 143 24.31 12.22 6.85
CA LEU A 143 25.18 12.06 5.68
C LEU A 143 26.52 12.74 5.90
N GLU A 144 27.59 12.17 5.34
CA GLU A 144 28.87 12.85 5.26
C GLU A 144 28.77 14.10 4.37
N GLU A 145 29.66 15.09 4.55
CA GLU A 145 29.57 16.36 3.83
C GLU A 145 29.65 16.20 2.31
N ASP A 146 30.49 15.27 1.82
CA ASP A 146 30.63 14.95 0.40
C ASP A 146 29.39 14.28 -0.17
N GLU A 147 28.70 13.46 0.60
CA GLU A 147 27.41 12.83 0.19
C GLU A 147 26.30 13.87 0.06
N SER A 148 26.20 14.75 1.04
CA SER A 148 25.25 15.87 1.03
C SER A 148 25.54 16.81 -0.14
N ALA A 149 26.78 17.20 -0.36
CA ALA A 149 27.21 18.02 -1.50
C ALA A 149 26.85 17.35 -2.84
N ALA A 150 27.15 16.06 -3.00
CA ALA A 150 26.84 15.31 -4.23
C ALA A 150 25.34 15.28 -4.54
N PHE A 151 24.49 15.22 -3.52
CA PHE A 151 23.03 15.31 -3.73
C PHE A 151 22.63 16.69 -4.27
N PHE A 152 23.08 17.78 -3.64
CA PHE A 152 22.69 19.14 -4.03
C PHE A 152 23.35 19.62 -5.33
N GLU A 153 24.57 19.16 -5.64
CA GLU A 153 25.30 19.57 -6.85
C GLU A 153 24.92 18.73 -8.08
N HIS A 154 24.58 17.45 -7.91
CA HIS A 154 24.41 16.54 -9.04
C HIS A 154 23.03 15.92 -9.15
N THR A 155 22.40 15.51 -8.02
CA THR A 155 21.11 14.81 -8.05
C THR A 155 19.94 15.77 -8.08
N LEU A 156 19.88 16.73 -7.17
CA LEU A 156 18.77 17.67 -7.04
C LEU A 156 18.56 18.52 -8.31
N PRO A 157 19.59 19.07 -9.00
CA PRO A 157 19.39 19.82 -10.23
C PRO A 157 18.73 18.99 -11.33
N LYS A 158 19.12 17.72 -11.48
CA LYS A 158 18.47 16.82 -12.45
C LYS A 158 17.03 16.44 -12.03
N MET A 159 16.77 16.29 -10.73
CA MET A 159 15.40 16.11 -10.21
C MET A 159 14.53 17.33 -10.52
N ILE A 160 15.05 18.53 -10.33
CA ILE A 160 14.35 19.77 -10.64
C ILE A 160 14.06 19.86 -12.14
N GLN A 161 15.07 19.59 -12.98
CA GLN A 161 14.89 19.53 -14.44
C GLN A 161 13.79 18.52 -14.83
N LEU A 162 13.83 17.30 -14.24
CA LEU A 162 12.82 16.27 -14.48
C LEU A 162 11.43 16.72 -14.00
N ALA A 163 11.32 17.38 -12.85
CA ALA A 163 10.06 17.91 -12.35
C ALA A 163 9.49 19.02 -13.26
N LEU A 164 10.34 19.92 -13.71
CA LEU A 164 9.96 21.03 -14.58
C LEU A 164 9.62 20.59 -16.01
N SER A 165 10.05 19.39 -16.43
CA SER A 165 9.62 18.77 -17.69
C SER A 165 8.19 18.18 -17.63
N LEU A 166 7.43 18.40 -16.56
CA LEU A 166 6.07 17.87 -16.40
C LEU A 166 5.11 18.19 -17.55
N PRO A 167 5.06 19.41 -18.10
CA PRO A 167 4.16 19.72 -19.24
C PRO A 167 4.49 18.91 -20.50
N GLU A 168 5.76 18.54 -20.69
CA GLU A 168 6.24 17.79 -21.85
C GLU A 168 6.09 16.29 -21.66
N LEU A 169 6.42 15.77 -20.46
CA LEU A 169 6.42 14.35 -20.16
C LEU A 169 5.01 13.82 -19.83
N VAL A 170 4.13 14.66 -19.29
CA VAL A 170 2.75 14.30 -18.94
C VAL A 170 1.78 15.33 -19.58
N PRO A 171 1.74 15.42 -20.92
CA PRO A 171 0.88 16.37 -21.63
C PRO A 171 -0.60 15.99 -21.59
N GLY A 172 -0.92 14.77 -21.13
CA GLY A 172 -2.28 14.23 -21.05
C GLY A 172 -2.87 14.29 -19.64
N ALA A 173 -4.20 14.33 -19.58
CA ALA A 173 -4.91 14.28 -18.31
C ALA A 173 -4.81 12.89 -17.67
N ILE A 174 -4.44 12.81 -16.40
CA ILE A 174 -4.40 11.58 -15.60
C ILE A 174 -5.76 11.39 -14.94
N PRO A 175 -6.54 10.36 -15.29
CA PRO A 175 -7.82 10.11 -14.63
C PRO A 175 -7.63 9.68 -13.16
N LEU A 176 -8.60 9.99 -12.32
CA LEU A 176 -8.65 9.47 -10.96
C LEU A 176 -9.24 8.05 -10.97
N LEU A 177 -8.61 7.13 -10.25
CA LEU A 177 -9.12 5.78 -10.00
C LEU A 177 -10.13 5.85 -8.85
N LYS A 178 -11.36 6.25 -9.16
CA LYS A 178 -12.45 6.46 -8.19
C LYS A 178 -13.10 5.17 -7.76
N GLN A 179 -13.79 5.22 -6.62
CA GLN A 179 -14.54 4.09 -6.05
C GLN A 179 -15.64 3.60 -6.99
N GLY A 180 -15.90 2.28 -6.98
CA GLY A 180 -16.94 1.65 -7.77
C GLY A 180 -16.60 1.44 -9.26
N CYS A 181 -15.38 1.76 -9.71
CA CYS A 181 -14.98 1.70 -11.11
C CYS A 181 -13.86 0.69 -11.35
N ASN A 182 -13.92 0.00 -12.48
CA ASN A 182 -12.81 -0.77 -13.03
C ASN A 182 -12.05 0.12 -14.02
N LYS A 183 -10.93 0.72 -13.59
CA LYS A 183 -10.11 1.58 -14.46
C LYS A 183 -8.64 1.28 -14.30
N SER A 184 -7.89 1.49 -15.39
CA SER A 184 -6.44 1.30 -15.46
C SER A 184 -5.76 2.54 -16.00
N ILE A 185 -4.52 2.77 -15.54
CA ILE A 185 -3.63 3.82 -16.04
C ILE A 185 -2.27 3.17 -16.31
N SER A 186 -1.72 3.41 -17.48
CA SER A 186 -0.35 3.03 -17.81
C SER A 186 0.51 4.25 -18.10
N LEU A 187 1.69 4.27 -17.43
CA LEU A 187 2.69 5.33 -17.51
C LEU A 187 4.07 4.73 -17.80
N THR A 188 4.96 5.50 -18.40
CA THR A 188 6.37 5.13 -18.46
C THR A 188 7.05 5.35 -17.10
N GLN A 189 8.16 4.65 -16.83
CA GLN A 189 8.98 4.91 -15.64
C GLN A 189 9.46 6.37 -15.59
N GLN A 190 9.73 6.98 -16.75
CA GLN A 190 10.10 8.39 -16.83
C GLN A 190 8.96 9.33 -16.39
N GLN A 191 7.72 9.07 -16.84
CA GLN A 191 6.56 9.83 -16.39
C GLN A 191 6.31 9.68 -14.88
N VAL A 192 6.48 8.46 -14.35
CA VAL A 192 6.40 8.19 -12.91
C VAL A 192 7.48 8.95 -12.15
N ALA A 193 8.73 8.93 -12.61
CA ALA A 193 9.83 9.66 -11.98
C ALA A 193 9.58 11.18 -11.98
N CYS A 194 9.05 11.73 -13.08
CA CYS A 194 8.67 13.15 -13.16
C CYS A 194 7.56 13.51 -12.16
N LEU A 195 6.52 12.67 -12.03
CA LEU A 195 5.44 12.88 -11.07
C LEU A 195 5.95 12.76 -9.62
N LEU A 196 6.84 11.82 -9.33
CA LEU A 196 7.45 11.66 -8.00
C LEU A 196 8.42 12.80 -7.67
N ALA A 197 9.16 13.34 -8.63
CA ALA A 197 9.97 14.55 -8.43
C ALA A 197 9.08 15.75 -8.04
N ASN A 198 7.95 15.93 -8.71
CA ASN A 198 6.94 16.92 -8.32
C ASN A 198 6.33 16.67 -6.93
N ALA A 199 6.13 15.40 -6.54
CA ALA A 199 5.67 15.03 -5.21
C ALA A 199 6.72 15.35 -4.13
N PHE A 200 8.00 15.01 -4.37
CA PHE A 200 9.12 15.34 -3.49
C PHE A 200 9.24 16.84 -3.27
N LEU A 201 9.11 17.62 -4.33
CA LEU A 201 9.14 19.09 -4.31
C LEU A 201 7.79 19.72 -3.88
N CYS A 202 6.80 18.93 -3.45
CA CYS A 202 5.51 19.39 -2.92
C CYS A 202 4.74 20.35 -3.86
N THR A 203 4.79 20.13 -5.17
CA THR A 203 4.17 21.03 -6.16
C THR A 203 2.67 20.79 -6.34
N PHE A 204 2.13 19.59 -6.03
CA PHE A 204 0.74 19.24 -6.30
C PHE A 204 -0.25 20.10 -5.52
N PRO A 205 -1.19 20.81 -6.22
CA PRO A 205 -2.16 21.68 -5.58
C PRO A 205 -3.26 20.88 -4.85
N ARG A 206 -3.89 21.51 -3.83
CA ARG A 206 -5.05 21.00 -3.10
C ARG A 206 -4.83 19.69 -2.34
N ARG A 207 -3.60 19.16 -2.29
CA ARG A 207 -3.26 17.88 -1.65
C ARG A 207 -2.80 18.01 -0.20
N ASN A 208 -2.62 19.25 0.30
CA ASN A 208 -2.05 19.53 1.63
C ASN A 208 -3.10 19.86 2.69
N THR A 209 -4.41 19.76 2.39
CA THR A 209 -5.48 20.07 3.33
C THR A 209 -6.07 18.81 3.93
N GLN A 210 -6.17 18.76 5.26
CA GLN A 210 -6.76 17.64 6.02
C GLN A 210 -8.26 17.84 6.33
N LYS A 211 -8.91 18.87 5.75
CA LYS A 211 -10.34 19.11 5.98
C LYS A 211 -11.19 17.96 5.43
N LYS A 212 -12.05 17.36 6.27
CA LYS A 212 -12.95 16.23 5.90
C LYS A 212 -13.80 16.47 4.64
N LYS A 213 -14.09 17.72 4.29
CA LYS A 213 -14.88 18.10 3.10
C LYS A 213 -14.01 18.63 1.96
N SER A 214 -12.69 18.40 1.96
CA SER A 214 -11.82 18.81 0.85
C SER A 214 -11.96 17.87 -0.35
N GLU A 215 -11.64 18.38 -1.55
CA GLU A 215 -11.72 17.64 -2.81
C GLU A 215 -10.99 16.28 -2.76
N TYR A 216 -9.85 16.22 -2.07
CA TYR A 216 -9.02 15.02 -1.95
C TYR A 216 -9.06 14.36 -0.58
N SER A 217 -10.14 14.57 0.19
CA SER A 217 -10.27 13.97 1.54
C SER A 217 -10.27 12.43 1.55
N LEU A 218 -10.64 11.80 0.43
CA LEU A 218 -10.63 10.35 0.23
C LEU A 218 -9.36 9.85 -0.49
N PHE A 219 -8.35 10.71 -0.68
CA PHE A 219 -7.09 10.32 -1.30
C PHE A 219 -5.95 10.41 -0.27
N PRO A 220 -4.97 9.51 -0.34
CA PRO A 220 -3.79 9.61 0.51
C PRO A 220 -2.95 10.84 0.16
N ASP A 221 -2.07 11.27 1.07
CA ASP A 221 -1.09 12.31 0.79
C ASP A 221 -0.16 11.87 -0.36
N ILE A 222 0.27 12.82 -1.18
CA ILE A 222 1.25 12.60 -2.24
C ILE A 222 2.47 13.51 -2.08
N ASN A 223 2.30 14.75 -1.59
CA ASN A 223 3.40 15.65 -1.33
C ASN A 223 4.22 15.16 -0.12
N PHE A 224 5.53 15.23 -0.21
CA PHE A 224 6.45 14.65 0.77
C PHE A 224 6.61 15.49 2.05
N ASN A 225 5.92 16.63 2.16
CA ASN A 225 6.01 17.51 3.33
C ASN A 225 5.83 16.79 4.67
N ARG A 226 4.95 15.79 4.77
CA ARG A 226 4.77 15.02 6.01
C ARG A 226 5.96 14.12 6.31
N LEU A 227 6.55 13.47 5.30
CA LEU A 227 7.76 12.67 5.48
C LEU A 227 8.90 13.54 5.99
N PHE A 228 9.09 14.74 5.41
CA PHE A 228 10.13 15.68 5.82
C PHE A 228 9.94 16.22 7.24
N GLN A 229 8.69 16.31 7.72
CA GLN A 229 8.35 16.77 9.06
C GLN A 229 8.41 15.68 10.12
N SER A 230 8.18 14.42 9.72
CA SER A 230 8.16 13.27 10.63
C SER A 230 9.54 13.05 11.24
N THR A 231 9.59 12.46 12.42
CA THR A 231 10.86 12.20 13.14
C THR A 231 11.05 10.69 13.35
N GLY A 232 12.27 10.27 13.58
CA GLY A 232 12.61 8.86 13.83
C GLY A 232 13.58 8.29 12.80
N GLN A 233 14.39 7.30 13.21
CA GLN A 233 15.44 6.73 12.35
C GLN A 233 14.87 6.08 11.09
N CYS A 234 13.77 5.31 11.20
CA CYS A 234 13.13 4.71 10.03
C CYS A 234 12.65 5.74 8.99
N VAL A 235 12.32 6.98 9.41
CA VAL A 235 11.97 8.07 8.48
C VAL A 235 13.21 8.52 7.68
N ILE A 236 14.36 8.66 8.34
CA ILE A 236 15.63 8.97 7.69
C ILE A 236 15.97 7.90 6.65
N GLU A 237 15.87 6.63 7.03
CA GLU A 237 16.16 5.50 6.14
C GLU A 237 15.20 5.44 4.93
N LYS A 238 13.93 5.81 5.11
CA LYS A 238 12.98 5.96 4.00
C LYS A 238 13.39 7.10 3.06
N ILE A 239 13.85 8.25 3.58
CA ILE A 239 14.32 9.36 2.75
C ILE A 239 15.57 8.93 1.98
N LYS A 240 16.49 8.14 2.60
CA LYS A 240 17.67 7.56 1.90
C LYS A 240 17.24 6.70 0.70
N CYS A 241 16.22 5.81 0.86
CA CYS A 241 15.70 5.03 -0.25
C CYS A 241 15.15 5.90 -1.39
N VAL A 242 14.44 6.99 -1.06
CA VAL A 242 13.91 7.93 -2.06
C VAL A 242 15.04 8.71 -2.74
N CYS A 243 16.03 9.20 -2.01
CA CYS A 243 17.21 9.86 -2.59
C CYS A 243 17.99 8.90 -3.49
N ASN A 244 18.13 7.64 -3.09
CA ASN A 244 18.74 6.59 -3.90
C ASN A 244 17.98 6.37 -5.22
N TYR A 245 16.64 6.29 -5.17
CA TYR A 245 15.82 6.21 -6.38
C TYR A 245 16.12 7.35 -7.35
N PHE A 246 16.08 8.60 -6.87
CA PHE A 246 16.35 9.76 -7.72
C PHE A 246 17.77 9.79 -8.25
N ARG A 247 18.76 9.45 -7.42
CA ARG A 247 20.16 9.32 -7.87
C ARG A 247 20.25 8.37 -9.08
N ARG A 248 19.60 7.21 -9.01
CA ARG A 248 19.64 6.18 -10.04
C ARG A 248 18.90 6.60 -11.32
N VAL A 249 17.65 7.08 -11.19
CA VAL A 249 16.85 7.47 -12.37
C VAL A 249 17.42 8.72 -13.05
N CYS A 250 18.04 9.65 -12.30
CA CYS A 250 18.69 10.82 -12.86
C CYS A 250 20.07 10.51 -13.48
N ALA A 251 20.73 9.42 -13.06
CA ALA A 251 21.95 8.93 -13.69
C ALA A 251 21.65 8.16 -14.99
N ARG A 252 20.64 7.29 -14.97
CA ARG A 252 20.19 6.53 -16.13
C ARG A 252 18.67 6.30 -16.04
N MET A 253 17.93 6.99 -16.91
CA MET A 253 16.48 6.86 -16.95
C MET A 253 16.05 5.46 -17.38
N PRO A 254 15.21 4.77 -16.60
CA PRO A 254 14.69 3.46 -16.98
C PRO A 254 13.64 3.60 -18.11
N THR A 255 13.53 2.56 -18.95
CA THR A 255 12.73 2.59 -20.19
C THR A 255 11.45 1.77 -20.10
N GLY A 256 11.10 1.26 -18.91
CA GLY A 256 9.93 0.41 -18.71
C GLY A 256 8.63 1.19 -18.53
N VAL A 257 7.59 0.42 -18.28
CA VAL A 257 6.21 0.88 -18.15
C VAL A 257 5.60 0.31 -16.87
N LEU A 258 4.76 1.09 -16.21
CA LEU A 258 3.93 0.65 -15.10
C LEU A 258 2.45 0.73 -15.47
N THR A 259 1.65 -0.18 -14.90
CA THR A 259 0.20 -0.17 -15.00
C THR A 259 -0.42 -0.25 -13.62
N PHE A 260 -1.33 0.68 -13.33
CA PHE A 260 -2.12 0.72 -12.10
C PHE A 260 -3.57 0.43 -12.46
N LYS A 261 -4.15 -0.60 -11.82
CA LYS A 261 -5.52 -1.03 -12.11
C LYS A 261 -6.34 -1.08 -10.84
N ARG A 262 -7.31 -0.18 -10.70
CA ARG A 262 -8.36 -0.36 -9.72
C ARG A 262 -9.30 -1.46 -10.17
N ARG A 263 -9.49 -2.46 -9.32
CA ARG A 263 -10.41 -3.57 -9.55
C ARG A 263 -11.58 -3.44 -8.60
N TYR A 264 -12.77 -3.51 -9.15
CA TYR A 264 -14.04 -3.61 -8.44
C TYR A 264 -14.79 -4.85 -8.92
N ILE A 265 -15.29 -5.66 -8.01
CA ILE A 265 -16.18 -6.78 -8.32
C ILE A 265 -17.53 -6.51 -7.64
N ASN A 266 -18.61 -6.53 -8.43
CA ASN A 266 -19.93 -6.33 -7.88
C ASN A 266 -20.22 -7.43 -6.85
N PRO A 267 -20.73 -7.12 -5.65
CA PRO A 267 -21.06 -8.12 -4.62
C PRO A 267 -21.90 -9.29 -5.12
N LYS A 268 -22.83 -9.05 -6.06
CA LYS A 268 -23.65 -10.09 -6.67
C LYS A 268 -22.88 -11.11 -7.54
N GLN A 269 -21.65 -10.80 -7.91
CA GLN A 269 -20.77 -11.66 -8.70
C GLN A 269 -19.77 -12.43 -7.83
N ILE A 270 -19.74 -12.16 -6.54
CA ILE A 270 -18.87 -12.86 -5.59
C ILE A 270 -19.56 -14.17 -5.19
N VAL A 271 -18.73 -15.15 -4.87
CA VAL A 271 -19.15 -16.50 -4.49
C VAL A 271 -20.00 -16.48 -3.22
N ASP A 272 -21.10 -17.25 -3.22
CA ASP A 272 -21.80 -17.59 -1.98
C ASP A 272 -21.00 -18.64 -1.20
N TRP A 273 -20.24 -18.17 -0.21
CA TRP A 273 -19.35 -19.01 0.59
C TRP A 273 -20.10 -20.14 1.33
N SER A 274 -21.38 -19.95 1.67
CA SER A 274 -22.21 -20.94 2.35
C SER A 274 -22.59 -22.12 1.45
N LYS A 275 -22.60 -21.91 0.14
CA LYS A 275 -22.98 -22.92 -0.88
C LYS A 275 -21.79 -23.39 -1.70
N CYS A 276 -20.59 -22.90 -1.43
CA CYS A 276 -19.41 -23.20 -2.21
C CYS A 276 -18.98 -24.67 -2.05
N ASN A 277 -19.05 -25.44 -3.13
CA ASN A 277 -18.69 -26.86 -3.17
C ASN A 277 -17.21 -27.11 -3.55
N ALA A 278 -16.38 -26.06 -3.73
CA ALA A 278 -14.94 -26.22 -3.97
C ALA A 278 -14.32 -27.03 -2.83
N ILE A 279 -13.49 -28.02 -3.18
CA ILE A 279 -12.85 -28.93 -2.22
C ILE A 279 -11.39 -28.51 -2.10
N ILE A 280 -10.89 -28.42 -0.86
CA ILE A 280 -9.47 -28.22 -0.61
C ILE A 280 -8.72 -29.49 -1.05
N ALA A 281 -7.92 -29.36 -2.11
CA ALA A 281 -7.15 -30.45 -2.68
C ALA A 281 -5.81 -29.93 -3.21
N ARG A 282 -4.78 -30.79 -3.23
CA ARG A 282 -3.41 -30.38 -3.60
C ARG A 282 -3.28 -29.93 -5.05
N ASP A 283 -4.08 -30.48 -5.95
CA ASP A 283 -4.16 -30.11 -7.36
C ASP A 283 -4.99 -28.86 -7.63
N VAL A 284 -5.87 -28.47 -6.69
CA VAL A 284 -6.71 -27.28 -6.79
C VAL A 284 -6.04 -26.05 -6.18
N VAL A 285 -5.55 -26.18 -4.93
CA VAL A 285 -4.90 -25.11 -4.19
C VAL A 285 -3.59 -25.60 -3.55
N PRO A 286 -2.53 -25.80 -4.35
CA PRO A 286 -1.21 -26.12 -3.81
C PRO A 286 -0.78 -25.05 -2.78
N LEU A 287 -0.33 -25.50 -1.60
CA LEU A 287 0.18 -24.63 -0.54
C LEU A 287 1.65 -24.88 -0.28
N HIS A 288 2.46 -23.83 -0.40
CA HIS A 288 3.78 -23.73 0.19
C HIS A 288 3.71 -22.81 1.39
N VAL A 289 4.07 -23.28 2.58
CA VAL A 289 4.16 -22.44 3.78
C VAL A 289 5.58 -22.47 4.32
N THR A 290 6.14 -21.30 4.60
CA THR A 290 7.52 -21.14 5.07
C THR A 290 7.62 -20.09 6.17
N SER A 291 8.55 -20.28 7.11
CA SER A 291 8.93 -19.26 8.09
C SER A 291 10.06 -18.36 7.61
N GLU A 292 10.70 -18.69 6.49
CA GLU A 292 11.85 -17.99 5.95
C GLU A 292 11.49 -17.23 4.69
N GLY A 293 12.25 -16.17 4.41
CA GLY A 293 12.08 -15.33 3.23
C GLY A 293 10.98 -14.30 3.33
N THR A 294 10.80 -13.54 2.25
CA THR A 294 9.86 -12.43 2.12
C THR A 294 9.04 -12.55 0.82
N ILE A 295 7.96 -11.79 0.76
CA ILE A 295 7.08 -11.77 -0.42
C ILE A 295 7.82 -11.21 -1.63
N GLU A 296 8.61 -10.16 -1.46
CA GLU A 296 9.32 -9.46 -2.53
C GLU A 296 10.52 -10.24 -3.07
N ASP A 297 11.18 -11.04 -2.26
CA ASP A 297 12.39 -11.78 -2.68
C ASP A 297 12.05 -13.14 -3.29
N GLN A 298 11.35 -13.99 -2.52
CA GLN A 298 11.04 -15.37 -2.96
C GLN A 298 9.74 -15.46 -3.74
N GLY A 299 8.84 -14.47 -3.61
CA GLY A 299 7.56 -14.42 -4.33
C GLY A 299 7.65 -13.85 -5.76
N LYS A 300 8.84 -13.75 -6.37
CA LYS A 300 9.01 -13.27 -7.75
C LYS A 300 8.23 -14.17 -8.73
N GLY A 301 7.59 -13.55 -9.73
CA GLY A 301 6.70 -14.22 -10.68
C GLY A 301 5.32 -14.62 -10.12
N LEU A 302 5.05 -14.39 -8.82
CA LEU A 302 3.76 -14.60 -8.20
C LEU A 302 3.00 -13.26 -8.02
N LEU A 303 1.70 -13.32 -7.74
CA LEU A 303 0.95 -12.15 -7.29
C LEU A 303 1.32 -11.84 -5.84
N GLN A 304 2.07 -10.78 -5.63
CA GLN A 304 2.60 -10.36 -4.34
C GLN A 304 1.58 -9.50 -3.59
N VAL A 305 1.17 -9.94 -2.41
CA VAL A 305 0.18 -9.21 -1.60
C VAL A 305 0.86 -8.09 -0.83
N ASP A 306 0.37 -6.89 -1.04
CA ASP A 306 0.62 -5.74 -0.20
C ASP A 306 -0.46 -5.70 0.90
N PHE A 307 -0.03 -5.74 2.17
CA PHE A 307 -0.88 -5.69 3.35
C PHE A 307 -1.32 -4.24 3.60
N ALA A 308 -2.10 -3.74 2.67
CA ALA A 308 -2.37 -2.33 2.48
C ALA A 308 -3.26 -1.70 3.57
N ASN A 309 -3.12 -0.40 3.72
CA ASN A 309 -4.17 0.46 4.26
C ASN A 309 -5.20 0.76 3.15
N LYS A 310 -6.44 1.09 3.52
CA LYS A 310 -7.45 1.56 2.54
C LYS A 310 -6.98 2.79 1.73
N TYR A 311 -6.13 3.64 2.32
CA TYR A 311 -5.36 4.67 1.66
C TYR A 311 -4.01 4.09 1.25
N VAL A 312 -3.95 3.52 0.05
CA VAL A 312 -2.80 2.75 -0.44
C VAL A 312 -1.46 3.45 -0.21
N GLY A 313 -0.47 2.68 0.24
CA GLY A 313 0.83 3.16 0.69
C GLY A 313 0.84 3.60 2.14
N GLY A 314 -0.28 3.44 2.88
CA GLY A 314 -0.35 3.62 4.34
C GLY A 314 0.34 4.88 4.84
N GLY A 315 1.19 4.72 5.85
CA GLY A 315 1.98 5.75 6.49
C GLY A 315 3.34 6.04 5.85
N VAL A 316 3.58 5.63 4.60
CA VAL A 316 4.89 5.75 3.94
C VAL A 316 5.44 7.18 3.93
N LEU A 317 4.60 8.19 3.71
CA LEU A 317 4.95 9.61 3.78
C LEU A 317 4.82 10.19 5.19
N GLY A 318 4.97 9.35 6.23
CA GLY A 318 4.95 9.72 7.64
C GLY A 318 5.78 8.75 8.46
N HIS A 319 5.27 8.31 9.61
CA HIS A 319 5.99 7.41 10.54
C HIS A 319 5.86 5.91 10.19
N GLY A 320 4.89 5.50 9.37
CA GLY A 320 4.68 4.10 9.02
C GLY A 320 5.92 3.48 8.37
N CYS A 321 6.30 2.28 8.82
CA CYS A 321 7.47 1.55 8.34
C CYS A 321 7.30 0.03 8.58
N VAL A 322 6.19 -0.53 8.10
CA VAL A 322 5.94 -1.98 8.13
C VAL A 322 5.88 -2.49 6.69
N GLN A 323 5.28 -3.65 6.43
CA GLN A 323 5.39 -4.34 5.14
C GLN A 323 4.99 -3.45 3.94
N GLU A 324 3.85 -2.73 4.01
CA GLU A 324 3.39 -1.85 2.94
C GLU A 324 4.36 -0.69 2.71
N GLU A 325 4.75 0.01 3.78
CA GLU A 325 5.61 1.18 3.67
C GLU A 325 7.02 0.82 3.20
N ILE A 326 7.57 -0.30 3.69
CA ILE A 326 8.88 -0.82 3.25
C ILE A 326 8.80 -1.13 1.75
N ARG A 327 7.75 -1.85 1.30
CA ARG A 327 7.58 -2.15 -0.11
C ARG A 327 7.53 -0.90 -0.99
N PHE A 328 6.84 0.16 -0.53
CA PHE A 328 6.71 1.41 -1.27
C PHE A 328 7.98 2.26 -1.30
N VAL A 329 8.91 2.10 -0.35
CA VAL A 329 10.18 2.84 -0.40
C VAL A 329 11.29 2.08 -1.12
N ILE A 330 11.29 0.75 -1.14
CA ILE A 330 12.25 -0.02 -1.94
C ILE A 330 11.85 -0.09 -3.41
N ASN A 331 10.52 0.04 -3.73
CA ASN A 331 9.95 0.22 -5.06
C ASN A 331 9.26 1.60 -5.14
N PRO A 332 10.00 2.73 -5.16
CA PRO A 332 9.39 4.07 -4.99
C PRO A 332 8.38 4.44 -6.06
N GLU A 333 8.41 3.81 -7.22
CA GLU A 333 7.44 3.98 -8.30
C GLU A 333 6.00 3.67 -7.87
N LEU A 334 5.80 2.80 -6.87
CA LEU A 334 4.49 2.50 -6.29
C LEU A 334 3.85 3.73 -5.64
N LEU A 335 4.66 4.67 -5.13
CA LEU A 335 4.19 5.91 -4.50
C LEU A 335 3.30 6.75 -5.41
N VAL A 336 3.51 6.71 -6.74
CA VAL A 336 2.71 7.51 -7.69
C VAL A 336 1.23 7.10 -7.66
N SER A 337 0.90 5.86 -7.25
CA SER A 337 -0.49 5.40 -7.10
C SER A 337 -1.30 6.30 -6.16
N ARG A 338 -0.65 6.91 -5.17
CA ARG A 338 -1.25 7.82 -4.18
C ARG A 338 -1.78 9.12 -4.83
N LEU A 339 -1.26 9.47 -6.01
CA LEU A 339 -1.68 10.67 -6.74
C LEU A 339 -3.12 10.55 -7.25
N PHE A 340 -3.52 9.36 -7.70
CA PHE A 340 -4.76 9.17 -8.44
C PHE A 340 -5.70 8.09 -7.86
N THR A 341 -5.31 7.37 -6.80
CA THR A 341 -6.13 6.28 -6.23
C THR A 341 -6.93 6.77 -5.03
N GLU A 342 -8.25 6.75 -5.14
CA GLU A 342 -9.17 6.99 -4.04
C GLU A 342 -9.17 5.79 -3.06
N ALA A 343 -9.43 6.03 -1.77
CA ALA A 343 -9.49 5.00 -0.73
C ALA A 343 -10.28 3.76 -1.17
N LEU A 344 -9.76 2.58 -0.85
CA LEU A 344 -10.36 1.31 -1.27
C LEU A 344 -11.63 0.99 -0.46
N LYS A 345 -12.69 0.58 -1.16
CA LYS A 345 -13.91 0.02 -0.57
C LYS A 345 -13.81 -1.50 -0.38
N PRO A 346 -14.74 -2.13 0.36
CA PRO A 346 -14.70 -3.57 0.67
C PRO A 346 -14.53 -4.50 -0.52
N HIS A 347 -15.12 -4.16 -1.67
CA HIS A 347 -15.10 -4.98 -2.89
C HIS A 347 -14.10 -4.46 -3.95
N GLU A 348 -13.05 -3.82 -3.49
CA GLU A 348 -12.03 -3.21 -4.35
C GLU A 348 -10.62 -3.62 -3.94
N ALA A 349 -9.71 -3.61 -4.92
CA ALA A 349 -8.28 -3.78 -4.76
C ALA A 349 -7.55 -2.90 -5.76
N LEU A 350 -6.30 -2.55 -5.47
CA LEU A 350 -5.41 -1.91 -6.44
C LEU A 350 -4.35 -2.91 -6.89
N VAL A 351 -4.25 -3.14 -8.18
CA VAL A 351 -3.18 -3.95 -8.78
C VAL A 351 -2.17 -3.02 -9.42
N MET A 352 -0.91 -3.18 -9.05
CA MET A 352 0.23 -2.40 -9.50
C MET A 352 1.21 -3.33 -10.21
N MET A 353 1.57 -3.03 -11.44
CA MET A 353 2.36 -3.89 -12.31
C MET A 353 3.53 -3.12 -12.89
N GLY A 354 4.70 -3.74 -12.91
CA GLY A 354 5.85 -3.22 -13.63
C GLY A 354 6.83 -2.41 -12.80
N SER A 355 6.63 -2.28 -11.47
CA SER A 355 7.56 -1.53 -10.61
C SER A 355 8.92 -2.21 -10.48
N GLU A 356 9.98 -1.41 -10.46
CA GLU A 356 11.35 -1.83 -10.23
C GLU A 356 11.72 -1.68 -8.75
N GLN A 357 12.50 -2.61 -8.21
CA GLN A 357 13.12 -2.45 -6.92
C GLN A 357 14.45 -1.70 -7.07
N PHE A 358 14.65 -0.64 -6.29
CA PHE A 358 15.83 0.22 -6.39
C PHE A 358 16.78 0.09 -5.20
N SER A 359 16.28 -0.32 -4.04
CA SER A 359 17.05 -0.35 -2.80
C SER A 359 17.06 -1.73 -2.16
N GLU A 360 18.21 -2.13 -1.66
CA GLU A 360 18.33 -3.17 -0.65
C GLU A 360 17.97 -2.59 0.73
N TYR A 361 17.51 -3.45 1.63
CA TYR A 361 17.18 -3.06 2.99
C TYR A 361 17.44 -4.20 3.97
N SER A 362 17.48 -3.84 5.24
CA SER A 362 17.48 -4.79 6.35
C SER A 362 16.57 -4.30 7.47
N GLY A 363 16.21 -5.18 8.39
CA GLY A 363 15.35 -4.84 9.52
C GLY A 363 13.87 -4.64 9.16
N TYR A 364 13.09 -4.22 10.16
CA TYR A 364 11.63 -4.06 10.07
C TYR A 364 11.15 -3.05 11.12
N ALA A 365 10.16 -2.24 10.81
CA ALA A 365 9.63 -1.19 11.68
C ALA A 365 10.73 -0.22 12.15
N SER A 366 10.99 -0.10 13.44
CA SER A 366 12.01 0.80 13.99
C SER A 366 13.45 0.42 13.64
N SER A 367 13.69 -0.84 13.22
CA SER A 367 15.01 -1.31 12.79
C SER A 367 15.21 -1.31 11.27
N PHE A 368 14.25 -0.79 10.51
CA PHE A 368 14.39 -0.65 9.06
C PHE A 368 15.60 0.22 8.73
N THR A 369 16.45 -0.29 7.85
CA THR A 369 17.70 0.38 7.43
C THR A 369 17.90 0.20 5.93
N PHE A 370 18.21 1.28 5.22
CA PHE A 370 18.65 1.26 3.84
C PHE A 370 20.00 0.55 3.74
N ALA A 371 20.14 -0.42 2.83
CA ALA A 371 21.35 -1.23 2.70
C ALA A 371 22.09 -1.05 1.35
N GLY A 372 21.63 -0.14 0.51
CA GLY A 372 22.32 0.20 -0.75
C GLY A 372 21.49 -0.08 -2.00
N ASP A 373 22.17 -0.14 -3.14
CA ASP A 373 21.56 -0.40 -4.45
C ASP A 373 21.11 -1.87 -4.59
N PHE A 374 19.88 -2.05 -4.98
CA PHE A 374 19.36 -3.33 -5.45
C PHE A 374 19.41 -3.39 -6.99
N HIS A 375 19.96 -4.46 -7.56
CA HIS A 375 19.95 -4.70 -8.99
C HIS A 375 18.79 -5.62 -9.35
N ASP A 376 17.72 -5.05 -9.89
CA ASP A 376 16.51 -5.79 -10.24
C ASP A 376 16.64 -6.44 -11.61
N GLU A 377 16.83 -7.76 -11.62
CA GLU A 377 16.94 -8.61 -12.83
C GLU A 377 15.58 -9.17 -13.31
N THR A 378 14.46 -8.75 -12.67
CA THR A 378 13.12 -9.21 -13.06
C THR A 378 12.87 -8.91 -14.54
N PRO A 379 12.50 -9.89 -15.38
CA PRO A 379 12.28 -9.67 -16.81
C PRO A 379 11.11 -8.73 -17.07
N ARG A 380 11.02 -8.24 -18.31
CA ARG A 380 9.88 -7.42 -18.76
C ARG A 380 8.96 -8.22 -19.66
N ASP A 381 7.67 -8.01 -19.53
CA ASP A 381 6.65 -8.54 -20.43
C ASP A 381 6.66 -7.85 -21.81
N CYS A 382 5.80 -8.30 -22.72
CA CYS A 382 5.64 -7.72 -24.05
C CYS A 382 5.17 -6.27 -24.08
N SER A 383 4.69 -5.74 -22.95
CA SER A 383 4.31 -4.33 -22.76
C SER A 383 5.39 -3.52 -22.04
N ALA A 384 6.62 -4.03 -21.93
CA ALA A 384 7.74 -3.44 -21.21
C ALA A 384 7.53 -3.23 -19.70
N ARG A 385 6.55 -3.91 -19.07
CA ARG A 385 6.39 -3.93 -17.61
C ARG A 385 7.32 -4.99 -17.02
N ARG A 386 8.04 -4.68 -15.96
CA ARG A 386 8.69 -5.74 -15.17
C ARG A 386 7.66 -6.75 -14.69
N GLU A 387 7.99 -8.01 -14.64
CA GLU A 387 7.08 -9.06 -14.16
C GLU A 387 7.00 -9.08 -12.63
N CYS A 388 6.79 -7.91 -12.08
CA CYS A 388 6.53 -7.60 -10.68
C CYS A 388 5.05 -7.19 -10.55
N TYR A 389 4.26 -7.98 -9.82
CA TYR A 389 2.82 -7.85 -9.72
C TYR A 389 2.41 -7.73 -8.26
N VAL A 390 2.08 -6.53 -7.83
CA VAL A 390 1.69 -6.20 -6.45
C VAL A 390 0.19 -5.97 -6.39
N VAL A 391 -0.49 -6.56 -5.41
CA VAL A 391 -1.90 -6.31 -5.15
C VAL A 391 -2.11 -5.78 -3.74
N ALA A 392 -2.60 -4.54 -3.67
CA ALA A 392 -2.98 -3.90 -2.42
C ALA A 392 -4.40 -4.30 -2.02
N ILE A 393 -4.51 -4.95 -0.87
CA ILE A 393 -5.77 -5.30 -0.20
C ILE A 393 -5.72 -4.86 1.26
N ASP A 394 -6.65 -4.00 1.66
CA ASP A 394 -6.73 -3.51 3.04
C ASP A 394 -7.49 -4.50 3.92
N ALA A 395 -6.94 -4.78 5.11
CA ALA A 395 -7.59 -5.55 6.16
C ALA A 395 -8.41 -4.64 7.08
N LEU A 396 -9.34 -5.23 7.84
CA LEU A 396 -10.03 -4.54 8.94
C LEU A 396 -9.09 -4.39 10.14
N HIS A 397 -9.20 -3.26 10.82
CA HIS A 397 -8.54 -3.03 12.10
C HIS A 397 -9.43 -3.52 13.25
N PHE A 398 -8.89 -4.35 14.15
CA PHE A 398 -9.61 -4.94 15.27
C PHE A 398 -9.00 -4.50 16.60
N VAL A 399 -9.61 -3.52 17.26
CA VAL A 399 -9.25 -3.13 18.64
C VAL A 399 -9.52 -4.29 19.60
N GLN A 400 -10.64 -5.01 19.40
CA GLN A 400 -10.97 -6.23 20.14
C GLN A 400 -10.86 -7.44 19.22
N GLY A 401 -9.87 -8.30 19.44
CA GLY A 401 -9.59 -9.46 18.60
C GLY A 401 -10.76 -10.44 18.43
N SER A 402 -11.71 -10.50 19.38
CA SER A 402 -12.90 -11.35 19.27
C SER A 402 -13.90 -10.88 18.20
N HIS A 403 -13.88 -9.59 17.84
CA HIS A 403 -14.80 -9.05 16.84
C HIS A 403 -14.55 -9.62 15.45
N GLN A 404 -13.32 -9.98 15.09
CA GLN A 404 -12.99 -10.53 13.78
C GLN A 404 -13.75 -11.81 13.41
N TYR A 405 -14.30 -12.53 14.41
CA TYR A 405 -15.12 -13.73 14.19
C TYR A 405 -16.60 -13.44 13.95
N ARG A 406 -17.00 -12.17 13.82
CA ARG A 406 -18.34 -11.82 13.33
C ARG A 406 -18.46 -12.21 11.87
N GLU A 407 -19.63 -12.80 11.51
CA GLU A 407 -19.86 -13.31 10.17
C GLU A 407 -19.64 -12.24 9.10
N GLU A 408 -20.16 -11.06 9.32
CA GLU A 408 -20.09 -9.93 8.40
C GLU A 408 -18.63 -9.47 8.17
N LEU A 409 -17.82 -9.49 9.23
CA LEU A 409 -16.43 -9.06 9.17
C LEU A 409 -15.54 -10.13 8.51
N MET A 410 -15.76 -11.42 8.81
CA MET A 410 -15.11 -12.51 8.08
C MET A 410 -15.49 -12.52 6.60
N LEU A 411 -16.78 -12.28 6.28
CA LEU A 411 -17.27 -12.20 4.91
C LEU A 411 -16.59 -11.04 4.16
N ARG A 412 -16.45 -9.88 4.81
CA ARG A 412 -15.74 -8.75 4.22
C ARG A 412 -14.28 -9.11 3.88
N GLU A 413 -13.58 -9.79 4.79
CA GLU A 413 -12.19 -10.20 4.56
C GLU A 413 -12.08 -11.24 3.41
N LEU A 414 -12.98 -12.23 3.37
CA LEU A 414 -13.07 -13.18 2.24
C LEU A 414 -13.28 -12.46 0.91
N ASN A 415 -14.25 -11.55 0.86
CA ASN A 415 -14.58 -10.81 -0.35
C ASN A 415 -13.43 -9.90 -0.78
N LYS A 416 -12.74 -9.26 0.16
CA LYS A 416 -11.56 -8.44 -0.12
C LYS A 416 -10.43 -9.27 -0.75
N ALA A 417 -10.09 -10.41 -0.13
CA ALA A 417 -9.09 -11.31 -0.68
C ALA A 417 -9.52 -11.88 -2.05
N TYR A 418 -10.82 -12.20 -2.22
CA TYR A 418 -11.34 -12.68 -3.51
C TYR A 418 -11.15 -11.64 -4.62
N VAL A 419 -11.49 -10.38 -4.36
CA VAL A 419 -11.27 -9.29 -5.34
C VAL A 419 -9.78 -9.11 -5.64
N GLY A 420 -8.93 -9.15 -4.61
CA GLY A 420 -7.48 -9.03 -4.77
C GLY A 420 -6.87 -10.18 -5.58
N PHE A 421 -7.29 -11.40 -5.31
CA PHE A 421 -6.71 -12.60 -5.90
C PHE A 421 -7.38 -13.02 -7.22
N TYR A 422 -8.43 -12.36 -7.65
CA TYR A 422 -9.12 -12.66 -8.90
C TYR A 422 -8.16 -12.61 -10.10
N HIS A 423 -8.25 -13.61 -10.99
CA HIS A 423 -7.44 -13.68 -12.20
C HIS A 423 -8.34 -13.50 -13.44
N PRO A 424 -8.03 -12.52 -14.30
CA PRO A 424 -8.92 -12.17 -15.41
C PRO A 424 -8.77 -13.05 -16.66
N LEU A 425 -7.71 -13.85 -16.74
CA LEU A 425 -7.43 -14.68 -17.91
C LEU A 425 -8.00 -16.09 -17.75
N SER A 426 -8.33 -16.75 -18.88
CA SER A 426 -8.77 -18.14 -18.92
C SER A 426 -7.65 -19.17 -18.77
N SER A 427 -6.39 -18.73 -18.83
CA SER A 427 -5.20 -19.57 -18.60
C SER A 427 -5.02 -19.88 -17.10
N PRO A 428 -4.21 -20.91 -16.75
CA PRO A 428 -3.88 -21.18 -15.36
C PRO A 428 -3.34 -19.93 -14.67
N ALA A 429 -3.90 -19.59 -13.50
CA ALA A 429 -3.48 -18.42 -12.76
C ALA A 429 -2.12 -18.66 -12.08
N PRO A 430 -1.19 -17.69 -12.10
CA PRO A 430 -0.01 -17.71 -11.25
C PRO A 430 -0.39 -17.77 -9.77
N GLY A 431 0.48 -18.33 -8.93
CA GLY A 431 0.25 -18.40 -7.48
C GLY A 431 0.15 -17.03 -6.83
N VAL A 432 -0.26 -17.02 -5.56
CA VAL A 432 -0.34 -15.83 -4.70
C VAL A 432 0.73 -15.94 -3.62
N ALA A 433 1.63 -14.98 -3.52
CA ALA A 433 2.59 -14.81 -2.42
C ALA A 433 1.99 -13.89 -1.37
N THR A 434 1.73 -14.42 -0.17
CA THR A 434 1.05 -13.71 0.91
C THR A 434 1.59 -14.12 2.28
N GLY A 435 0.93 -13.75 3.36
CA GLY A 435 1.32 -14.10 4.73
C GLY A 435 0.31 -13.57 5.75
N ASN A 436 0.81 -13.02 6.84
CA ASN A 436 0.03 -12.57 8.00
C ASN A 436 -0.74 -11.26 7.71
N TRP A 437 -1.56 -11.25 6.65
CA TRP A 437 -2.34 -10.10 6.19
C TRP A 437 -3.27 -9.55 7.28
N GLY A 438 -3.03 -8.31 7.70
CA GLY A 438 -3.77 -7.63 8.75
C GLY A 438 -3.50 -8.13 10.18
N CYS A 439 -2.44 -8.94 10.40
CA CYS A 439 -2.16 -9.53 11.72
C CYS A 439 -1.12 -8.75 12.55
N GLY A 440 -0.57 -7.67 12.01
CA GLY A 440 0.31 -6.74 12.73
C GLY A 440 -0.49 -5.68 13.48
N ALA A 441 -0.31 -4.41 13.12
CA ALA A 441 -0.98 -3.26 13.72
C ALA A 441 -2.52 -3.34 13.70
N PHE A 442 -3.11 -4.11 12.76
CA PHE A 442 -4.56 -4.23 12.63
C PHE A 442 -5.17 -5.35 13.50
N GLY A 443 -4.38 -6.08 14.31
CA GLY A 443 -4.85 -7.00 15.34
C GLY A 443 -5.57 -8.26 14.86
N GLY A 444 -5.40 -8.65 13.58
CA GLY A 444 -5.98 -9.87 13.02
C GLY A 444 -5.35 -11.15 13.58
N ASP A 445 -6.10 -12.25 13.61
CA ASP A 445 -5.62 -13.59 13.96
C ASP A 445 -5.04 -14.31 12.74
N ALA A 446 -3.78 -14.73 12.82
CA ALA A 446 -3.07 -15.31 11.69
C ALA A 446 -3.65 -16.67 11.25
N ASN A 447 -4.18 -17.50 12.19
CA ASN A 447 -4.81 -18.77 11.85
C ASN A 447 -6.10 -18.54 11.06
N LEU A 448 -6.93 -17.57 11.48
CA LEU A 448 -8.14 -17.18 10.74
C LEU A 448 -7.77 -16.64 9.36
N LYS A 449 -6.82 -15.69 9.28
CA LYS A 449 -6.41 -15.06 8.02
C LYS A 449 -5.80 -16.06 7.02
N ALA A 450 -5.06 -17.05 7.51
CA ALA A 450 -4.54 -18.12 6.65
C ALA A 450 -5.68 -18.97 6.04
N LEU A 451 -6.67 -19.35 6.84
CA LEU A 451 -7.85 -20.08 6.35
C LEU A 451 -8.65 -19.28 5.33
N LEU A 452 -8.94 -17.99 5.59
CA LEU A 452 -9.70 -17.14 4.67
C LEU A 452 -8.99 -17.03 3.32
N GLN A 453 -7.68 -16.80 3.31
CA GLN A 453 -6.89 -16.71 2.09
C GLN A 453 -6.82 -18.07 1.36
N LEU A 454 -6.67 -19.19 2.07
CA LEU A 454 -6.69 -20.53 1.51
C LEU A 454 -8.04 -20.85 0.84
N MET A 455 -9.16 -20.52 1.49
CA MET A 455 -10.52 -20.68 0.93
C MET A 455 -10.67 -19.91 -0.38
N VAL A 456 -10.20 -18.68 -0.43
CA VAL A 456 -10.24 -17.83 -1.62
C VAL A 456 -9.38 -18.42 -2.74
N CYS A 457 -8.15 -18.82 -2.44
CA CYS A 457 -7.25 -19.43 -3.43
C CYS A 457 -7.81 -20.75 -3.97
N CYS A 458 -8.49 -21.56 -3.14
CA CYS A 458 -9.18 -22.77 -3.57
C CYS A 458 -10.28 -22.47 -4.60
N VAL A 459 -11.12 -21.48 -4.33
CA VAL A 459 -12.21 -21.09 -5.24
C VAL A 459 -11.69 -20.53 -6.56
N LEU A 460 -10.55 -19.83 -6.52
CA LEU A 460 -9.92 -19.24 -7.69
C LEU A 460 -8.95 -20.19 -8.42
N ASN A 461 -8.80 -21.44 -7.93
CA ASN A 461 -7.85 -22.43 -8.45
C ASN A 461 -6.43 -21.87 -8.57
N ARG A 462 -5.94 -21.22 -7.50
CA ARG A 462 -4.62 -20.57 -7.44
C ARG A 462 -3.71 -21.22 -6.41
N PRO A 463 -2.46 -21.56 -6.74
CA PRO A 463 -1.44 -21.89 -5.74
C PRO A 463 -1.23 -20.73 -4.76
N ILE A 464 -0.83 -21.06 -3.52
CA ILE A 464 -0.56 -20.05 -2.49
C ILE A 464 0.78 -20.33 -1.82
N VAL A 465 1.60 -19.28 -1.68
CA VAL A 465 2.80 -19.26 -0.86
C VAL A 465 2.52 -18.39 0.34
N TYR A 466 2.65 -18.96 1.53
CA TYR A 466 2.35 -18.27 2.79
C TYR A 466 3.61 -18.09 3.62
N TYR A 467 4.01 -16.85 3.84
CA TYR A 467 5.16 -16.47 4.66
C TYR A 467 4.70 -16.17 6.09
N THR A 468 5.28 -16.84 7.09
CA THR A 468 4.98 -16.60 8.52
C THR A 468 5.99 -15.69 9.21
N PHE A 469 7.02 -15.22 8.46
CA PHE A 469 8.02 -14.23 8.91
C PHE A 469 8.68 -14.62 10.25
N GLY A 470 9.31 -15.78 10.30
CA GLY A 470 10.04 -16.30 11.47
C GLY A 470 9.20 -17.11 12.45
N ASP A 471 7.87 -17.13 12.33
CA ASP A 471 6.98 -17.91 13.21
C ASP A 471 6.88 -19.37 12.71
N ARG A 472 7.78 -20.24 13.23
CA ARG A 472 7.81 -21.66 12.91
C ARG A 472 6.58 -22.41 13.42
N GLU A 473 6.06 -22.05 14.59
CA GLU A 473 4.87 -22.69 15.14
C GLU A 473 3.63 -22.42 14.30
N LEU A 474 3.47 -21.19 13.82
CA LEU A 474 2.38 -20.82 12.90
C LEU A 474 2.51 -21.59 11.58
N ARG A 475 3.73 -21.68 11.00
CA ARG A 475 4.03 -22.47 9.81
C ARG A 475 3.52 -23.90 9.97
N ASP A 476 3.88 -24.55 11.06
CA ASP A 476 3.55 -25.96 11.32
C ASP A 476 2.05 -26.16 11.57
N ARG A 477 1.40 -25.20 12.27
CA ARG A 477 -0.06 -25.23 12.47
C ARG A 477 -0.82 -25.07 11.16
N ILE A 478 -0.38 -24.17 10.27
CA ILE A 478 -1.01 -23.96 8.94
C ILE A 478 -0.82 -25.21 8.09
N ALA A 479 0.40 -25.79 8.05
CA ALA A 479 0.70 -27.00 7.30
C ALA A 479 -0.14 -28.20 7.78
N ALA A 480 -0.29 -28.38 9.08
CA ALA A 480 -1.11 -29.44 9.67
C ALA A 480 -2.59 -29.27 9.33
N MET A 481 -3.12 -28.04 9.44
CA MET A 481 -4.51 -27.73 9.07
C MET A 481 -4.74 -28.00 7.59
N TYR A 482 -3.85 -27.53 6.72
CA TYR A 482 -3.96 -27.78 5.27
C TYR A 482 -3.98 -29.28 4.95
N THR A 483 -3.06 -30.05 5.55
CA THR A 483 -3.01 -31.52 5.37
C THR A 483 -4.33 -32.16 5.80
N PHE A 484 -4.86 -31.78 6.97
CA PHE A 484 -6.15 -32.26 7.45
C PHE A 484 -7.31 -31.97 6.47
N LEU A 485 -7.37 -30.73 5.96
CA LEU A 485 -8.42 -30.32 5.02
C LEU A 485 -8.35 -31.10 3.70
N VAL A 486 -7.13 -31.35 3.19
CA VAL A 486 -6.89 -32.13 1.98
C VAL A 486 -7.24 -33.60 2.18
N ASP A 487 -6.73 -34.24 3.23
CA ASP A 487 -6.91 -35.67 3.50
C ASP A 487 -8.40 -36.02 3.69
N ASN A 488 -9.15 -35.09 4.27
CA ASN A 488 -10.59 -35.24 4.52
C ASN A 488 -11.48 -34.65 3.41
N LYS A 489 -10.91 -34.14 2.32
CA LYS A 489 -11.64 -33.54 1.17
C LYS A 489 -12.66 -32.50 1.63
N VAL A 490 -12.26 -31.61 2.54
CA VAL A 490 -13.15 -30.62 3.16
C VAL A 490 -13.55 -29.57 2.14
N LYS A 491 -14.83 -29.23 2.09
CA LYS A 491 -15.36 -28.18 1.23
C LYS A 491 -15.18 -26.80 1.84
N VAL A 492 -15.03 -25.79 1.00
CA VAL A 492 -15.01 -24.39 1.42
C VAL A 492 -16.26 -24.03 2.24
N SER A 493 -17.44 -24.49 1.85
CA SER A 493 -18.68 -24.28 2.62
C SER A 493 -18.69 -24.95 4.00
N ASP A 494 -17.96 -26.07 4.17
CA ASP A 494 -17.82 -26.72 5.48
C ASP A 494 -16.92 -25.91 6.41
N ILE A 495 -15.81 -25.37 5.88
CA ILE A 495 -14.93 -24.47 6.63
C ILE A 495 -15.71 -23.21 7.04
N TRP A 496 -16.42 -22.59 6.10
CA TRP A 496 -17.22 -21.39 6.37
C TRP A 496 -18.24 -21.62 7.49
N ARG A 497 -18.93 -22.76 7.48
CA ARG A 497 -19.87 -23.14 8.52
C ARG A 497 -19.16 -23.28 9.89
N SER A 498 -18.02 -23.97 9.96
CA SER A 498 -17.25 -24.11 11.20
C SER A 498 -16.80 -22.75 11.73
N LEU A 499 -16.36 -21.82 10.88
CA LEU A 499 -15.99 -20.46 11.27
C LEU A 499 -17.16 -19.67 11.88
N ARG A 500 -18.34 -19.75 11.28
CA ARG A 500 -19.57 -19.14 11.80
C ARG A 500 -20.00 -19.73 13.14
N ASP A 501 -19.87 -21.04 13.30
CA ASP A 501 -20.25 -21.75 14.53
C ASP A 501 -19.22 -21.52 15.65
N PHE A 502 -17.93 -21.35 15.34
CA PHE A 502 -16.87 -21.08 16.32
C PHE A 502 -17.20 -19.91 17.24
N ARG A 503 -17.72 -18.81 16.71
CA ARG A 503 -18.12 -17.64 17.52
C ARG A 503 -19.16 -17.98 18.59
N LYS A 504 -20.11 -18.91 18.31
CA LYS A 504 -21.19 -19.29 19.24
C LYS A 504 -20.66 -19.93 20.53
N HIS A 505 -19.45 -20.50 20.45
CA HIS A 505 -18.83 -21.21 21.57
C HIS A 505 -17.99 -20.31 22.49
N ASN A 506 -17.83 -19.03 22.17
CA ASN A 506 -17.06 -18.04 22.94
C ASN A 506 -15.63 -18.53 23.29
N LEU A 507 -14.99 -19.22 22.36
CA LEU A 507 -13.64 -19.76 22.50
C LEU A 507 -12.60 -18.69 22.16
N GLY A 508 -11.44 -18.76 22.81
CA GLY A 508 -10.30 -17.91 22.45
C GLY A 508 -9.73 -18.24 21.07
N ALA A 509 -9.15 -17.24 20.38
CA ALA A 509 -8.59 -17.36 19.03
C ALA A 509 -7.64 -18.57 18.85
N SER A 510 -6.80 -18.86 19.85
CA SER A 510 -5.87 -20.00 19.86
C SER A 510 -6.54 -21.38 19.75
N LYS A 511 -7.85 -21.45 19.95
CA LYS A 511 -8.63 -22.69 19.85
C LYS A 511 -9.28 -22.91 18.48
N LEU A 512 -9.11 -22.00 17.53
CA LEU A 512 -9.79 -22.06 16.24
C LEU A 512 -9.54 -23.40 15.51
N TYR A 513 -8.31 -23.79 15.32
CA TYR A 513 -7.98 -25.01 14.59
C TYR A 513 -8.41 -26.27 15.34
N ALA A 514 -8.22 -26.31 16.66
CA ALA A 514 -8.71 -27.42 17.49
C ALA A 514 -10.23 -27.56 17.40
N TYR A 515 -10.97 -26.46 17.37
CA TYR A 515 -12.42 -26.46 17.17
C TYR A 515 -12.81 -27.01 15.79
N ILE A 516 -12.12 -26.60 14.72
CA ILE A 516 -12.42 -27.08 13.36
C ILE A 516 -12.21 -28.59 13.26
N TYR A 517 -11.12 -29.13 13.84
CA TYR A 517 -10.90 -30.58 13.89
C TYR A 517 -12.04 -31.31 14.60
N GLN A 518 -12.42 -30.84 15.79
CA GLN A 518 -13.48 -31.46 16.60
C GLN A 518 -14.84 -31.40 15.89
N ASP A 519 -15.24 -30.23 15.40
CA ASP A 519 -16.50 -30.01 14.69
C ASP A 519 -16.63 -30.91 13.45
N PHE A 520 -15.53 -31.14 12.73
CA PHE A 520 -15.52 -32.03 11.59
C PHE A 520 -15.75 -33.49 11.99
N TYR A 521 -15.06 -33.99 13.01
CA TYR A 521 -15.23 -35.36 13.51
C TYR A 521 -16.61 -35.60 14.10
N ASP A 522 -17.15 -34.65 14.85
CA ASP A 522 -18.50 -34.75 15.44
C ASP A 522 -19.57 -34.84 14.35
N ARG A 523 -19.43 -34.10 13.26
CA ARG A 523 -20.35 -34.18 12.12
C ARG A 523 -20.25 -35.51 11.36
N GLN A 524 -19.06 -36.08 11.23
CA GLN A 524 -18.89 -37.40 10.63
C GLN A 524 -19.54 -38.50 11.50
N ASN A 525 -19.29 -38.49 12.80
CA ASN A 525 -19.84 -39.45 13.75
C ASN A 525 -21.38 -39.37 13.77
N ASN A 526 -21.96 -38.18 13.79
CA ASN A 526 -23.40 -38.01 13.71
C ASN A 526 -24.04 -38.53 12.38
N LYS A 527 -23.32 -38.36 11.25
CA LYS A 527 -23.72 -38.93 9.96
C LYS A 527 -23.70 -40.46 10.01
N MET A 528 -22.66 -41.07 10.59
CA MET A 528 -22.57 -42.52 10.76
C MET A 528 -23.69 -43.05 11.67
N SER A 529 -23.98 -42.37 12.76
CA SER A 529 -25.10 -42.71 13.67
C SER A 529 -26.45 -42.68 12.95
N CYS A 530 -26.68 -41.71 12.09
CA CYS A 530 -27.92 -41.65 11.28
C CYS A 530 -28.00 -42.76 10.23
N PHE A 531 -26.89 -43.28 9.73
CA PHE A 531 -26.87 -44.41 8.79
C PHE A 531 -27.17 -45.76 9.47
N HIS A 532 -26.72 -45.95 10.72
CA HIS A 532 -26.99 -47.17 11.49
C HIS A 532 -28.41 -47.26 12.06
N LEU A 533 -29.18 -46.16 12.11
CA LEU A 533 -30.57 -46.11 12.59
C LEU A 533 -31.63 -46.34 11.52
N ARG A 534 -31.25 -46.56 10.26
CA ARG A 534 -32.22 -46.92 9.18
C ARG A 534 -32.33 -48.42 9.00
N SER A 535 -32.86 -49.11 10.02
CA SER A 535 -33.58 -50.35 9.82
C SER A 535 -35.02 -50.04 9.45
N PRO A 536 -35.66 -50.84 8.59
CA PRO A 536 -36.98 -50.48 8.07
C PRO A 536 -38.05 -50.71 9.14
N LYS A 537 -38.59 -49.64 9.72
CA LYS A 537 -39.82 -49.70 10.51
C LYS A 537 -41.02 -49.28 9.67
N ARG A 538 -42.05 -50.15 9.84
CA ARG A 538 -43.36 -50.13 9.26
C ARG A 538 -44.04 -48.75 9.28
N LYS A 539 -44.87 -48.57 8.25
CA LYS A 539 -45.84 -47.50 8.12
C LYS A 539 -46.84 -47.50 9.27
N ASP A 540 -47.01 -46.37 9.94
CA ASP A 540 -48.26 -45.95 10.54
C ASP A 540 -48.45 -44.44 10.35
N LYS A 541 -49.75 -44.10 10.10
CA LYS A 541 -50.22 -42.81 9.59
C LYS A 541 -50.44 -41.78 10.69
N SER A 542 -50.11 -40.52 10.34
CA SER A 542 -50.74 -39.20 10.64
C SER A 542 -50.69 -38.65 12.08
N PRO A 543 -50.89 -37.33 12.34
CA PRO A 543 -51.19 -36.24 11.42
C PRO A 543 -50.27 -35.01 11.48
N GLU A 544 -50.49 -34.14 10.52
CA GLU A 544 -49.91 -32.82 10.26
C GLU A 544 -49.94 -31.86 11.45
N VAL A 545 -48.82 -31.23 11.73
CA VAL A 545 -48.75 -29.91 12.37
C VAL A 545 -47.88 -29.03 11.50
N MET A 546 -48.54 -28.04 10.90
CA MET A 546 -47.88 -26.92 10.22
C MET A 546 -46.95 -26.22 11.21
N HIS A 547 -45.68 -26.11 10.85
CA HIS A 547 -44.79 -25.07 11.37
C HIS A 547 -44.22 -24.29 10.19
N ASP A 548 -44.64 -23.05 10.11
CA ASP A 548 -44.06 -22.02 9.26
C ASP A 548 -42.54 -21.98 9.42
N GLN A 549 -41.85 -22.43 8.38
CA GLN A 549 -40.42 -22.12 8.22
C GLN A 549 -40.31 -20.77 7.51
N MET A 550 -40.13 -19.74 8.29
CA MET A 550 -39.52 -18.50 7.77
C MET A 550 -38.14 -18.83 7.21
N THR A 551 -38.06 -18.96 5.92
CA THR A 551 -36.79 -18.91 5.17
C THR A 551 -36.29 -17.48 5.24
N VAL A 552 -35.33 -17.23 6.10
CA VAL A 552 -34.53 -16.01 6.04
C VAL A 552 -33.65 -16.10 4.80
N SER A 553 -34.05 -15.34 3.77
CA SER A 553 -33.22 -15.10 2.60
C SER A 553 -31.88 -14.51 3.08
N SER A 554 -30.78 -15.00 2.54
CA SER A 554 -29.46 -14.40 2.71
C SER A 554 -29.46 -13.03 2.04
N ASP A 555 -29.90 -12.01 2.77
CA ASP A 555 -29.73 -10.63 2.36
C ASP A 555 -28.23 -10.34 2.27
N GLN A 556 -27.78 -10.09 1.05
CA GLN A 556 -26.46 -9.56 0.79
C GLN A 556 -26.32 -8.28 1.60
N LEU A 557 -25.26 -8.20 2.40
CA LEU A 557 -24.95 -7.00 3.16
C LEU A 557 -24.86 -5.82 2.19
N ASP A 558 -25.73 -4.86 2.40
CA ASP A 558 -25.70 -3.57 1.71
C ASP A 558 -24.42 -2.83 2.13
N ASP A 559 -23.72 -2.21 1.19
CA ASP A 559 -22.50 -1.45 1.44
C ASP A 559 -22.71 -0.40 2.55
N GLU A 560 -23.93 0.11 2.70
CA GLU A 560 -24.31 1.07 3.72
C GLU A 560 -24.38 0.45 5.13
N LYS A 561 -24.88 -0.77 5.27
CA LYS A 561 -24.90 -1.51 6.54
C LYS A 561 -23.48 -1.88 6.99
N LEU A 562 -22.63 -2.29 6.05
CA LEU A 562 -21.23 -2.59 6.34
C LEU A 562 -20.45 -1.32 6.69
N ALA A 563 -20.71 -0.21 6.00
CA ALA A 563 -20.11 1.09 6.31
C ALA A 563 -20.53 1.60 7.70
N ASN A 564 -21.78 1.36 8.11
CA ASN A 564 -22.25 1.70 9.46
C ASN A 564 -21.56 0.81 10.52
N LEU A 565 -21.47 -0.50 10.28
CA LEU A 565 -20.78 -1.44 11.17
C LEU A 565 -19.28 -1.11 11.30
N MET A 566 -18.66 -0.65 10.21
CA MET A 566 -17.25 -0.20 10.22
C MET A 566 -17.08 1.15 10.92
N ARG A 567 -18.11 2.01 10.91
CA ARG A 567 -18.12 3.27 11.68
C ARG A 567 -18.17 2.99 13.17
N ASP A 568 -19.02 2.07 13.61
CA ASP A 568 -19.13 1.63 15.00
C ASP A 568 -17.85 0.97 15.55
N LEU A 569 -16.95 0.48 14.68
CA LEU A 569 -15.64 -0.04 15.07
C LEU A 569 -14.59 1.07 15.24
N VAL A 570 -14.83 2.26 14.67
CA VAL A 570 -13.92 3.42 14.69
C VAL A 570 -14.33 4.44 15.74
N ASP A 571 -15.63 4.54 16.05
CA ASP A 571 -16.19 5.56 16.96
C ASP A 571 -16.17 5.17 18.45
N THR A 572 -15.46 4.09 18.85
CA THR A 572 -15.28 3.72 20.26
C THR A 572 -14.07 4.40 20.93
N ASP A 573 -13.58 5.50 20.39
CA ASP A 573 -12.73 6.43 21.13
C ASP A 573 -13.59 7.40 21.96
N ASP A 574 -14.26 6.84 22.99
CA ASP A 574 -14.88 7.64 24.04
C ASP A 574 -13.77 8.33 24.87
N GLU A 575 -13.84 9.68 24.90
CA GLU A 575 -13.18 10.48 25.92
C GLU A 575 -13.58 9.98 27.32
N PRO A 576 -12.64 9.84 28.26
CA PRO A 576 -13.01 9.51 29.62
C PRO A 576 -13.79 10.65 30.23
N GLN A 577 -15.08 10.46 30.44
CA GLN A 577 -15.91 11.35 31.26
C GLN A 577 -15.33 11.41 32.68
N SER A 578 -14.93 12.59 33.06
CA SER A 578 -14.53 12.97 34.42
C SER A 578 -15.70 12.75 35.38
N VAL A 579 -15.65 11.66 36.16
CA VAL A 579 -16.54 11.48 37.30
C VAL A 579 -15.96 12.27 38.45
N GLU A 580 -16.53 13.43 38.72
CA GLU A 580 -16.35 14.15 39.97
C GLU A 580 -16.90 13.31 41.14
N LYS A 581 -16.04 13.01 42.10
CA LYS A 581 -16.43 12.59 43.45
C LYS A 581 -16.03 13.67 44.46
N PRO A 582 -16.87 13.95 45.48
CA PRO A 582 -16.77 15.14 46.31
C PRO A 582 -15.66 15.07 47.35
N CYS A 583 -15.07 16.24 47.59
CA CYS A 583 -14.10 16.53 48.64
C CYS A 583 -14.63 16.21 50.04
N THR A 584 -13.81 15.53 50.84
CA THR A 584 -13.76 15.75 52.29
C THR A 584 -12.34 16.07 52.71
N SER A 585 -12.22 17.26 53.29
CA SER A 585 -11.04 17.86 53.90
C SER A 585 -10.60 17.13 55.15
N ILE A 586 -9.29 16.91 55.35
CA ILE A 586 -8.65 17.00 56.68
C ILE A 586 -7.20 17.46 56.49
N SER A 587 -6.88 18.45 57.31
CA SER A 587 -5.68 19.27 57.40
C SER A 587 -4.56 18.67 58.30
N LEU A 588 -3.38 19.34 58.24
CA LEU A 588 -2.23 19.38 59.20
C LEU A 588 -1.14 18.33 58.97
N ALA A 589 0.13 18.60 59.06
CA ALA A 589 0.96 19.76 59.38
C ALA A 589 2.42 19.46 58.93
N ALA A 590 3.21 20.53 58.91
CA ALA A 590 4.62 20.64 58.61
C ALA A 590 5.58 19.91 59.57
N ASN A 591 6.78 19.61 59.12
CA ASN A 591 8.11 19.99 59.63
C ASN A 591 9.20 19.13 58.96
N ASP A 592 10.11 19.73 58.28
CA ASP A 592 11.36 20.40 58.59
C ASP A 592 12.57 19.46 58.88
N SER A 593 13.62 19.71 58.12
CA SER A 593 15.03 19.74 58.43
C SER A 593 15.99 18.54 58.27
N ARG A 594 16.91 18.77 57.31
CA ARG A 594 18.41 18.72 57.47
C ARG A 594 19.19 17.38 57.40
N ASN A 595 20.04 17.40 56.37
CA ASN A 595 21.52 17.17 56.35
C ASN A 595 22.11 15.79 56.88
N LEU A 596 22.92 15.15 56.06
CA LEU A 596 24.41 15.09 56.10
C LEU A 596 24.94 13.76 55.52
N GLU A 597 25.85 14.00 54.51
CA GLU A 597 27.13 13.32 54.24
C GLU A 597 27.39 11.82 54.28
N ALA A 598 27.87 11.34 53.11
CA ALA A 598 29.11 10.59 52.83
C ALA A 598 29.34 9.22 53.48
N ASN A 599 29.58 8.21 52.67
CA ASN A 599 30.86 7.50 52.48
C ASN A 599 30.71 6.20 51.66
N HIS A 600 31.69 5.97 50.78
CA HIS A 600 31.95 4.79 49.95
C HIS A 600 32.69 3.67 50.77
N PRO A 601 33.08 2.53 50.11
CA PRO A 601 32.40 1.31 49.68
C PRO A 601 32.92 0.08 50.48
N PRO A 602 32.76 -1.23 50.22
CA PRO A 602 33.17 -1.98 49.02
C PRO A 602 32.38 -3.28 48.67
N ASP A 603 32.67 -3.76 47.42
CA ASP A 603 32.82 -5.16 46.92
C ASP A 603 31.67 -6.15 46.77
N GLU A 604 31.52 -6.50 45.46
CA GLU A 604 31.31 -7.80 44.82
C GLU A 604 30.29 -8.81 45.40
N VAL A 605 29.27 -9.11 44.56
CA VAL A 605 28.92 -10.47 44.14
C VAL A 605 28.09 -10.43 42.84
N VAL A 606 28.61 -11.06 41.79
CA VAL A 606 27.98 -11.29 40.48
C VAL A 606 26.89 -12.34 40.65
N VAL A 607 25.64 -11.97 40.36
CA VAL A 607 24.57 -12.94 40.07
C VAL A 607 23.83 -12.44 38.82
N THR A 608 23.95 -13.18 37.72
CA THR A 608 23.22 -12.99 36.47
C THR A 608 21.76 -13.40 36.66
N PRO A 609 20.76 -12.58 36.30
CA PRO A 609 19.41 -13.06 36.10
C PRO A 609 19.12 -13.29 34.63
N SER A 610 18.58 -14.46 34.34
CA SER A 610 17.98 -14.86 33.04
C SER A 610 16.95 -13.86 32.51
N PRO A 611 16.81 -13.70 31.14
CA PRO A 611 15.95 -12.69 30.54
C PRO A 611 14.47 -13.05 30.70
N LYS A 612 13.73 -12.22 31.41
CA LYS A 612 12.27 -12.22 31.40
C LYS A 612 11.80 -11.73 30.03
N LYS A 613 10.96 -12.52 29.37
CA LYS A 613 10.21 -12.19 28.16
C LYS A 613 9.48 -10.85 28.34
N CYS A 614 9.98 -9.80 27.73
CA CYS A 614 9.27 -8.52 27.65
C CYS A 614 8.32 -8.58 26.45
N GLY A 615 7.04 -8.35 26.72
CA GLY A 615 5.98 -8.50 25.72
C GLY A 615 6.13 -7.49 24.59
N ARG A 616 6.15 -7.99 23.39
CA ARG A 616 6.22 -7.27 22.10
C ARG A 616 5.01 -6.38 21.81
N MET A 617 4.00 -6.30 22.70
CA MET A 617 2.71 -5.64 22.47
C MET A 617 2.67 -4.14 22.75
N SER A 618 3.57 -3.57 23.57
CA SER A 618 3.43 -2.16 23.97
C SER A 618 3.98 -1.15 22.96
N LEU A 619 4.98 -1.53 22.16
CA LEU A 619 5.60 -0.61 21.19
C LEU A 619 4.75 -0.40 19.94
N ILE A 620 4.00 -1.44 19.52
CA ILE A 620 3.10 -1.35 18.35
C ILE A 620 1.89 -0.48 18.66
N ALA A 621 1.39 -0.50 19.90
CA ALA A 621 0.28 0.35 20.33
C ALA A 621 0.64 1.85 20.40
N GLU A 622 1.89 2.18 20.69
CA GLU A 622 2.37 3.58 20.67
C GLU A 622 2.52 4.14 19.24
N LEU A 623 2.95 3.32 18.29
CA LEU A 623 3.04 3.72 16.88
C LEU A 623 1.66 3.96 16.26
N ASP A 624 0.66 3.18 16.65
CA ASP A 624 -0.71 3.32 16.17
C ASP A 624 -1.39 4.59 16.72
N ARG A 625 -1.15 4.94 18.00
CA ARG A 625 -1.68 6.17 18.60
C ARG A 625 -1.13 7.44 17.94
N SER A 626 0.12 7.46 17.50
CA SER A 626 0.70 8.61 16.80
C SER A 626 0.11 8.83 15.41
N TYR A 627 -0.48 7.79 14.80
CA TYR A 627 -1.05 7.84 13.46
C TYR A 627 -2.45 8.48 13.43
N TYR A 628 -3.22 8.38 14.53
CA TYR A 628 -4.60 8.87 14.63
C TYR A 628 -4.78 10.11 15.54
N SER A 629 -3.79 10.49 16.36
CA SER A 629 -3.88 11.61 17.28
C SER A 629 -3.30 12.91 16.71
N ILE A 630 -3.92 13.47 15.68
CA ILE A 630 -3.83 14.90 15.38
C ILE A 630 -5.21 15.49 15.63
N GLY A 631 -5.53 15.65 16.91
CA GLY A 631 -6.62 16.49 17.37
C GLY A 631 -6.24 17.98 17.28
N PRO A 632 -7.21 18.91 17.29
CA PRO A 632 -6.95 20.33 17.17
C PRO A 632 -6.11 20.84 18.36
N GLY A 633 -5.09 21.63 18.05
CA GLY A 633 -4.21 22.26 19.05
C GLY A 633 -4.99 23.11 20.06
N PRO A 634 -4.42 23.36 21.25
CA PRO A 634 -5.14 23.96 22.37
C PRO A 634 -5.52 25.41 22.08
N ALA A 635 -6.82 25.70 22.23
CA ALA A 635 -7.34 27.05 22.27
C ALA A 635 -6.74 27.78 23.47
N LYS A 636 -6.10 28.92 23.26
CA LYS A 636 -5.65 29.82 24.33
C LYS A 636 -6.84 30.31 25.16
N LYS A 637 -6.83 30.00 26.44
CA LYS A 637 -7.71 30.60 27.45
C LYS A 637 -7.43 32.10 27.55
N LEU A 638 -8.41 32.90 27.22
CA LEU A 638 -8.52 34.32 27.68
C LEU A 638 -9.39 34.34 28.94
N CYS A 639 -8.83 34.88 30.00
CA CYS A 639 -9.56 35.11 31.25
C CYS A 639 -10.63 36.20 31.13
N PRO A 640 -11.70 36.14 31.94
CA PRO A 640 -12.82 37.08 31.88
C PRO A 640 -12.61 38.28 32.79
N SER A 641 -13.06 39.47 32.36
CA SER A 641 -13.32 40.59 33.25
C SER A 641 -14.67 41.22 32.92
N THR A 642 -15.59 41.08 33.89
CA THR A 642 -16.64 42.00 34.34
C THR A 642 -17.73 42.49 33.38
N SER A 643 -18.94 42.05 33.68
CA SER A 643 -20.23 42.70 33.34
C SER A 643 -20.47 43.92 34.28
N PRO A 644 -21.58 44.69 34.22
CA PRO A 644 -22.64 44.85 33.22
C PRO A 644 -23.03 46.32 32.95
N CYS A 645 -23.76 46.64 31.89
CA CYS A 645 -24.90 47.55 31.97
C CYS A 645 -25.78 47.54 30.72
N SER A 646 -27.05 47.48 30.98
CA SER A 646 -28.18 47.58 30.09
C SER A 646 -28.28 48.91 29.36
N MET A 647 -28.71 48.91 28.10
CA MET A 647 -29.85 49.72 27.63
C MET A 647 -30.18 49.47 26.15
N SER A 648 -31.43 49.39 25.90
CA SER A 648 -32.18 49.22 24.67
C SER A 648 -32.02 50.37 23.67
N LEU A 649 -32.17 50.10 22.39
CA LEU A 649 -33.15 50.58 21.41
C LEU A 649 -32.59 50.73 19.98
N ASN A 650 -33.33 50.12 19.10
CA ASN A 650 -33.68 50.50 17.72
C ASN A 650 -32.65 50.70 16.62
N GLY A 651 -32.73 49.82 15.62
CA GLY A 651 -33.19 50.25 14.29
C GLY A 651 -32.12 50.39 13.23
N ASN A 652 -32.35 49.63 12.18
CA ASN A 652 -31.89 49.78 10.82
C ASN A 652 -30.69 48.91 10.37
N GLU A 653 -31.04 47.81 9.78
CA GLU A 653 -30.23 47.12 8.75
C GLU A 653 -30.17 47.96 7.47
N PRO A 654 -29.06 47.96 6.77
CA PRO A 654 -29.03 48.07 5.30
C PRO A 654 -28.70 46.73 4.64
N PRO A 655 -29.06 46.55 3.36
CA PRO A 655 -29.34 45.26 2.77
C PRO A 655 -28.09 44.49 2.30
N ARG A 656 -28.19 43.18 2.41
CA ARG A 656 -27.25 42.23 1.78
C ARG A 656 -27.44 42.25 0.26
N GLU A 657 -26.44 42.63 -0.47
CA GLU A 657 -26.34 42.35 -1.90
C GLU A 657 -25.91 40.89 -2.10
N GLU A 658 -26.84 40.07 -2.58
CA GLU A 658 -26.56 38.77 -3.20
C GLU A 658 -25.98 39.01 -4.59
N ILE A 659 -24.71 38.68 -4.79
CA ILE A 659 -24.12 38.57 -6.13
C ILE A 659 -24.56 37.23 -6.74
N ARG A 660 -25.62 37.27 -7.53
CA ARG A 660 -25.98 36.22 -8.48
C ARG A 660 -25.05 36.32 -9.69
N ILE A 661 -24.21 35.32 -9.88
CA ILE A 661 -23.52 35.11 -11.14
C ILE A 661 -24.52 34.42 -12.07
N GLN A 662 -24.97 35.14 -13.07
CA GLN A 662 -25.70 34.59 -14.22
C GLN A 662 -24.71 33.78 -15.07
N ILE A 663 -25.10 32.54 -15.36
CA ILE A 663 -24.48 31.72 -16.41
C ILE A 663 -25.29 32.01 -17.64
N GLU A 664 -24.67 32.66 -18.62
CA GLU A 664 -25.21 32.76 -19.98
C GLU A 664 -24.90 31.48 -20.72
N ASP A 665 -25.95 30.87 -21.27
CA ASP A 665 -25.91 29.74 -22.18
C ASP A 665 -25.43 30.24 -23.54
N ASP A 666 -24.35 29.68 -24.06
CA ASP A 666 -23.92 29.91 -25.42
C ASP A 666 -24.38 28.78 -26.33
N GLU A 667 -24.99 29.24 -27.43
CA GLU A 667 -25.71 28.54 -28.45
C GLU A 667 -24.89 27.46 -29.20
N GLU A 668 -25.61 26.43 -29.64
CA GLU A 668 -25.22 25.48 -30.67
C GLU A 668 -24.85 26.17 -31.99
N LEU A 669 -23.67 25.86 -32.53
CA LEU A 669 -23.33 26.11 -33.94
C LEU A 669 -23.11 24.76 -34.65
N THR A 670 -23.92 24.56 -35.66
CA THR A 670 -23.87 23.46 -36.63
C THR A 670 -22.63 23.56 -37.55
N PRO A 671 -22.12 22.44 -38.09
CA PRO A 671 -20.95 22.47 -38.96
C PRO A 671 -21.32 22.73 -40.40
N GLU A 672 -20.73 23.77 -40.97
CA GLU A 672 -20.68 24.02 -42.41
C GLU A 672 -19.38 23.52 -43.04
N GLU A 673 -19.52 23.08 -44.27
CA GLU A 673 -18.61 22.39 -45.18
C GLU A 673 -17.32 23.16 -45.50
N LEU A 674 -16.19 22.42 -45.65
CA LEU A 674 -14.97 22.91 -46.26
C LEU A 674 -14.63 22.09 -47.51
N PRO A 675 -14.11 22.71 -48.57
CA PRO A 675 -13.87 22.08 -49.86
C PRO A 675 -12.56 21.28 -49.91
N ARG A 676 -12.61 20.25 -50.74
CA ARG A 676 -11.47 19.40 -51.13
C ARG A 676 -10.59 20.17 -52.11
N ASP A 677 -9.27 20.08 -51.95
CA ASP A 677 -8.32 20.24 -53.05
C ASP A 677 -7.32 19.06 -53.03
N GLU A 678 -7.30 18.43 -54.19
CA GLU A 678 -6.41 17.36 -54.61
C GLU A 678 -5.02 17.93 -54.93
N CYS A 679 -3.95 17.19 -54.64
CA CYS A 679 -2.77 17.14 -55.49
C CYS A 679 -1.99 15.83 -55.31
N VAL A 680 -1.99 15.05 -56.34
CA VAL A 680 -1.20 13.87 -56.66
C VAL A 680 0.22 14.31 -57.03
N VAL A 681 1.25 13.60 -56.50
CA VAL A 681 2.49 13.32 -57.27
C VAL A 681 3.07 11.98 -56.80
N GLU A 682 3.15 11.08 -57.78
CA GLU A 682 3.88 9.79 -57.76
C GLU A 682 5.39 10.03 -57.78
N GLY A 683 6.13 9.03 -57.28
CA GLY A 683 7.59 8.93 -57.42
C GLY A 683 8.14 7.62 -56.89
N GLU A 684 8.10 6.57 -57.72
CA GLU A 684 8.91 5.35 -57.55
C GLU A 684 10.41 5.63 -57.66
N ILE A 685 11.25 4.88 -56.93
CA ILE A 685 12.55 4.37 -57.38
C ILE A 685 13.02 3.24 -56.41
N ARG A 686 12.99 2.06 -56.87
CA ARG A 686 13.88 0.86 -56.98
C ARG A 686 14.93 0.55 -55.92
N ALA A 687 14.88 -0.77 -55.65
CA ALA A 687 15.83 -1.61 -54.93
C ALA A 687 17.21 -1.77 -55.62
N GLU A 688 18.23 -2.09 -54.84
CA GLU A 688 19.40 -2.92 -55.19
C GLU A 688 20.03 -3.48 -53.89
N GLU A 689 19.96 -4.77 -53.67
CA GLU A 689 20.87 -5.89 -53.68
C GLU A 689 22.08 -5.85 -52.73
N SER A 690 22.13 -6.94 -51.94
CA SER A 690 23.26 -7.48 -51.19
C SER A 690 24.36 -8.01 -52.12
N PRO A 691 25.58 -8.50 -51.70
CA PRO A 691 25.72 -9.69 -50.86
C PRO A 691 27.01 -9.87 -49.98
N GLU A 692 27.03 -11.04 -49.27
CA GLU A 692 28.13 -11.94 -48.91
C GLU A 692 29.06 -11.61 -47.72
N GLU A 693 29.03 -12.50 -46.73
CA GLU A 693 29.73 -13.72 -46.33
C GLU A 693 31.17 -13.51 -45.82
N PHE A 694 31.48 -14.05 -44.63
CA PHE A 694 32.41 -15.14 -44.30
C PHE A 694 32.59 -15.28 -42.74
N VAL A 695 32.20 -16.41 -42.22
CA VAL A 695 32.83 -17.51 -41.46
C VAL A 695 34.11 -17.15 -40.66
N ASP A 696 34.17 -17.38 -39.38
CA ASP A 696 34.86 -18.45 -38.66
C ASP A 696 34.91 -18.25 -37.13
N GLY A 697 34.70 -19.17 -36.43
CA GLY A 697 34.66 -19.97 -35.33
C GLY A 697 35.83 -19.86 -34.35
N THR A 698 35.45 -19.88 -33.07
CA THR A 698 36.07 -20.70 -32.00
C THR A 698 35.37 -20.45 -30.65
N PRO A 699 35.29 -21.42 -29.72
CA PRO A 699 34.41 -21.42 -28.57
C PRO A 699 35.02 -20.72 -27.35
N PRO A 700 34.19 -20.26 -26.40
CA PRO A 700 34.65 -19.56 -25.20
C PRO A 700 35.06 -20.53 -24.09
N LYS A 701 36.10 -20.11 -23.38
CA LYS A 701 36.73 -20.77 -22.24
C LYS A 701 35.81 -20.68 -20.99
N GLU A 702 35.83 -21.76 -20.23
CA GLU A 702 35.27 -21.95 -18.90
C GLU A 702 35.49 -20.77 -17.96
N VAL A 703 34.43 -20.31 -17.33
CA VAL A 703 34.50 -19.35 -16.20
C VAL A 703 34.38 -20.15 -14.91
N ARG A 704 35.47 -20.13 -14.14
CA ARG A 704 35.58 -20.67 -12.79
C ARG A 704 34.60 -19.94 -11.83
N LYS A 705 33.76 -20.71 -11.16
CA LYS A 705 32.99 -20.28 -9.98
C LYS A 705 33.95 -19.84 -8.88
N LYS A 706 33.87 -18.58 -8.45
CA LYS A 706 34.44 -18.09 -7.19
C LYS A 706 33.32 -18.07 -6.15
N SER A 707 33.54 -18.87 -5.11
CA SER A 707 32.76 -18.86 -3.88
C SER A 707 32.98 -17.53 -3.13
N TYR A 708 31.93 -16.83 -2.80
CA TYR A 708 31.97 -15.67 -1.90
C TYR A 708 31.71 -16.13 -0.46
N SER A 709 32.73 -16.02 0.36
CA SER A 709 32.63 -16.02 1.81
C SER A 709 32.26 -14.62 2.27
N GLY A 710 31.26 -14.53 3.20
CA GLY A 710 30.73 -13.27 3.69
C GLY A 710 31.72 -12.41 4.48
N CYS A 711 31.61 -11.12 4.29
CA CYS A 711 31.94 -10.09 5.26
C CYS A 711 30.95 -8.94 5.05
N SER A 712 30.05 -8.75 6.01
CA SER A 712 29.20 -7.56 6.09
C SER A 712 30.09 -6.40 6.56
N ALA A 713 30.60 -5.61 5.62
CA ALA A 713 31.13 -4.28 5.91
C ALA A 713 30.04 -3.27 5.54
N ASN A 714 29.64 -2.44 6.49
CA ASN A 714 28.80 -1.26 6.23
C ASN A 714 29.48 -0.42 5.14
N ARG A 715 28.95 -0.49 3.93
CA ARG A 715 29.41 0.36 2.83
C ARG A 715 28.76 1.73 3.02
N LYS A 716 29.59 2.77 3.02
CA LYS A 716 29.12 4.15 3.08
C LYS A 716 28.38 4.51 1.80
N ILE A 717 27.39 5.39 1.90
CA ILE A 717 26.65 5.93 0.74
C ILE A 717 27.61 6.64 -0.22
N SER A 718 28.71 7.25 0.29
CA SER A 718 29.81 7.82 -0.50
C SER A 718 30.36 6.89 -1.58
N ASP A 719 30.40 5.58 -1.34
CA ASP A 719 30.87 4.60 -2.31
C ASP A 719 29.96 4.54 -3.55
N TYR A 720 28.72 5.02 -3.41
CA TYR A 720 27.71 5.06 -4.47
C TYR A 720 27.68 6.41 -5.21
N PHE A 721 27.98 7.52 -4.55
CA PHE A 721 27.97 8.84 -5.18
C PHE A 721 29.26 9.13 -5.97
N ALA A 722 30.40 8.59 -5.58
CA ALA A 722 31.69 8.84 -6.20
C ALA A 722 31.92 8.16 -7.58
N LYS A 723 31.07 7.22 -8.01
CA LYS A 723 31.26 6.42 -9.24
C LYS A 723 30.70 7.00 -10.53
N THR A 724 30.08 8.18 -10.53
CA THR A 724 29.43 8.75 -11.73
C THR A 724 30.19 9.88 -12.40
N GLY A 725 31.44 10.14 -12.02
CA GLY A 725 32.32 11.12 -12.64
C GLY A 725 33.42 10.49 -13.50
N LYS A 726 33.03 9.88 -14.64
CA LYS A 726 33.90 9.71 -15.82
C LYS A 726 33.03 9.43 -17.04
#